data_5ef0ba28bf773b6ccf133e100384e7e7
#
_entry.id   5ef0ba28bf773b6ccf133e100384e7e7
#
_cell.length_a   1.000
_cell.length_b   1.000
_cell.length_c   1.000
_cell.angle_alpha   90.00
_cell.angle_beta   90.00
_cell.angle_gamma   90.00
#
_symmetry.space_group_name_H-M   'P 1'
#
loop_
_entity.id
_entity.type
_entity.pdbx_description
1 polymer ?
#
loop_
_entity_poly.entity_id
_entity_poly.type
_entity_poly.pdbx_seq_one_letter_code
_entity_poly.pdbx_strand_id
1 'polypeptide(L)'
;MKEKWYTIDKKNIFKILNTRVEGLTTKEVNIRLKQYGKNVLPKAKQKTFIQVFFEQFKNPIVYILLITMILSFIIGEYIDGAFILFVILIDAVLGSVQEYRSNKNAEALAKLIRIDALVIRNNKEISIPSEDLVPGDIVLLESGSKVPADLRLIETQNLTIDESLLTGESIPREKSAHILSEECSLSERTNMAYLGTSVMRGRAKGIVVSTSSFTEIGNIAKEVLETDDTITPLQIRMQKFTKQLGMLTAILALIVTTILYFKGYAAKEIFFLVVALSISSIPEGLPVVITLSLSISSNKMAKRNVLVKKLNAVEALGSATIIASDKTGTLTLNEQTVKKIVLPNNETYEVTGVGYNDKGEIKPFKNSKLENIDKLVKEGLYNNEASLSYIDNSWVNFGDSMDTALLSLGYKYNLESESFKNDVLGRIPYESDAGYSCAFYKEGENINVSVKGTLEKILSFCTTKTDKEKIRKQNEDLAKEGYRVLAFATGTIKKFKIKDNYKENDIPKLTFLGLVAFVDPIRPDAKEAIKSCKQAGIKTVMITGDHPLTAFSVAKELELCTNETEITTGLELKEVYESGLDNFDKYIKTKTVFSRVSPIQKLQIVESYKRLGEFIAVTGDGVNDSPALKAANVGIAMGSGTDVAKETGALIITDDKFSSILNGVEEGRCAYDNVRKVTYMLLSCGVSEVVFYILSIALNYDIPLTAVQLLWLNLVTDGIQDVALSFESSEKDILKRKPRDPKESLFDRLLKNEIMLIGLIMGITVFGVWIYLIDVLGYEVSVARSHILLLMVFLQNLHCFNCRSEIHSIFSKPIKENKQLIISIAVVLFIQFIVVENSFLSHLLDSNPIPLVSVLYLFLLSLPIIIVSEILKYFERDKIRRNKNWV
;
A
#
# COMPACT_ATOMS: atom_id res chain seq x y z
N MET A 1 39.81 -11.57 -11.51
CA MET A 1 39.39 -10.62 -12.57
C MET A 1 37.90 -10.86 -12.83
N LYS A 2 37.08 -9.83 -12.86
CA LYS A 2 35.69 -9.97 -13.30
C LYS A 2 35.68 -10.35 -14.78
N GLU A 3 35.11 -11.50 -15.13
CA GLU A 3 35.02 -11.87 -16.55
C GLU A 3 34.14 -10.87 -17.29
N LYS A 4 34.58 -10.42 -18.45
CA LYS A 4 33.82 -9.50 -19.31
C LYS A 4 32.80 -10.28 -20.15
N TRP A 5 31.69 -10.72 -19.52
CA TRP A 5 30.69 -11.57 -20.14
C TRP A 5 30.16 -11.08 -21.49
N TYR A 6 30.15 -9.77 -21.71
CA TYR A 6 29.68 -9.15 -22.96
C TYR A 6 30.59 -9.40 -24.16
N THR A 7 31.84 -9.78 -23.94
CA THR A 7 32.80 -10.11 -24.99
C THR A 7 32.86 -11.59 -25.34
N ILE A 8 32.20 -12.45 -24.56
CA ILE A 8 32.29 -13.90 -24.69
C ILE A 8 31.16 -14.43 -25.61
N ASP A 9 31.55 -15.36 -26.50
CA ASP A 9 30.57 -16.03 -27.38
C ASP A 9 29.65 -16.98 -26.63
N LYS A 10 28.40 -17.10 -27.11
CA LYS A 10 27.34 -17.93 -26.55
C LYS A 10 27.83 -19.36 -26.21
N LYS A 11 28.54 -20.04 -27.11
CA LYS A 11 29.02 -21.42 -26.86
C LYS A 11 30.02 -21.50 -25.71
N ASN A 12 30.89 -20.49 -25.55
CA ASN A 12 31.87 -20.45 -24.51
C ASN A 12 31.24 -20.14 -23.15
N ILE A 13 30.18 -19.32 -23.09
CA ILE A 13 29.46 -19.03 -21.83
C ILE A 13 28.85 -20.31 -21.28
N PHE A 14 28.19 -21.12 -22.12
CA PHE A 14 27.66 -22.43 -21.70
C PHE A 14 28.73 -23.35 -21.10
N LYS A 15 29.95 -23.34 -21.66
CA LYS A 15 31.09 -24.13 -21.15
C LYS A 15 31.63 -23.58 -19.83
N ILE A 16 31.83 -22.26 -19.73
CA ILE A 16 32.41 -21.62 -18.54
C ILE A 16 31.47 -21.79 -17.35
N LEU A 17 30.17 -21.58 -17.56
CA LEU A 17 29.16 -21.72 -16.51
C LEU A 17 28.67 -23.15 -16.35
N ASN A 18 29.23 -24.12 -17.10
CA ASN A 18 28.84 -25.52 -17.07
C ASN A 18 27.30 -25.69 -17.05
N THR A 19 26.64 -25.08 -18.05
CA THR A 19 25.19 -25.09 -18.21
C THR A 19 24.81 -25.52 -19.64
N ARG A 20 23.51 -25.70 -19.89
CA ARG A 20 22.97 -26.20 -21.17
C ARG A 20 21.64 -25.52 -21.49
N VAL A 21 21.17 -25.65 -22.73
CA VAL A 21 19.94 -24.99 -23.21
C VAL A 21 18.72 -25.53 -22.47
N GLU A 22 18.73 -26.79 -22.05
CA GLU A 22 17.67 -27.43 -21.26
C GLU A 22 17.68 -26.97 -19.78
N GLY A 23 18.60 -26.11 -19.39
CA GLY A 23 18.77 -25.57 -18.05
C GLY A 23 19.44 -26.51 -17.08
N LEU A 24 19.62 -26.06 -15.84
CA LEU A 24 20.25 -26.81 -14.76
C LEU A 24 19.31 -27.86 -14.18
N THR A 25 19.88 -28.95 -13.67
CA THR A 25 19.13 -29.94 -12.88
C THR A 25 18.99 -29.47 -11.43
N THR A 26 17.98 -29.99 -10.73
CA THR A 26 17.73 -29.69 -9.31
C THR A 26 18.95 -29.97 -8.42
N LYS A 27 19.75 -31.01 -8.75
CA LYS A 27 20.98 -31.32 -8.00
C LYS A 27 22.06 -30.24 -8.21
N GLU A 28 22.26 -29.79 -9.45
CA GLU A 28 23.21 -28.73 -9.78
C GLU A 28 22.86 -27.41 -9.14
N VAL A 29 21.55 -27.05 -9.13
CA VAL A 29 21.04 -25.85 -8.46
C VAL A 29 21.37 -25.88 -6.96
N ASN A 30 21.08 -27.01 -6.28
CA ASN A 30 21.36 -27.13 -4.85
C ASN A 30 22.86 -27.01 -4.50
N ILE A 31 23.73 -27.52 -5.36
CA ILE A 31 25.18 -27.35 -5.19
C ILE A 31 25.59 -25.90 -5.35
N ARG A 32 25.04 -25.21 -6.38
CA ARG A 32 25.35 -23.79 -6.65
C ARG A 32 24.76 -22.86 -5.60
N LEU A 33 23.57 -23.14 -5.08
CA LEU A 33 23.01 -22.38 -3.95
C LEU A 33 23.88 -22.46 -2.69
N LYS A 34 24.52 -23.63 -2.43
CA LYS A 34 25.49 -23.75 -1.34
C LYS A 34 26.78 -22.97 -1.61
N GLN A 35 27.21 -22.89 -2.87
CA GLN A 35 28.44 -22.25 -3.28
C GLN A 35 28.32 -20.72 -3.38
N TYR A 36 27.26 -20.20 -4.00
CA TYR A 36 27.07 -18.77 -4.31
C TYR A 36 26.11 -18.07 -3.33
N GLY A 37 25.35 -18.84 -2.55
CA GLY A 37 24.30 -18.30 -1.69
C GLY A 37 23.04 -17.91 -2.44
N LYS A 38 22.09 -17.28 -1.74
CA LYS A 38 20.84 -16.76 -2.32
C LYS A 38 21.10 -15.45 -3.08
N ASN A 39 20.35 -15.23 -4.14
CA ASN A 39 20.37 -14.01 -4.92
C ASN A 39 19.60 -12.88 -4.20
N VAL A 40 20.18 -12.36 -3.13
CA VAL A 40 19.62 -11.28 -2.30
C VAL A 40 20.64 -10.18 -2.18
N LEU A 41 20.26 -8.94 -2.48
CA LEU A 41 21.14 -7.78 -2.28
C LEU A 41 21.46 -7.62 -0.78
N PRO A 42 22.69 -7.20 -0.45
CA PRO A 42 23.05 -6.90 0.93
C PRO A 42 22.12 -5.80 1.46
N LYS A 43 21.31 -6.13 2.47
CA LYS A 43 20.46 -5.16 3.17
C LYS A 43 21.29 -4.40 4.19
N ALA A 44 20.93 -3.15 4.46
CA ALA A 44 21.47 -2.41 5.59
C ALA A 44 21.33 -3.28 6.86
N LYS A 45 22.38 -3.34 7.66
CA LYS A 45 22.37 -4.10 8.92
C LYS A 45 21.25 -3.54 9.79
N GLN A 46 20.30 -4.37 10.13
CA GLN A 46 19.26 -3.97 11.06
C GLN A 46 19.87 -3.60 12.40
N LYS A 47 19.31 -2.55 13.00
CA LYS A 47 19.71 -2.15 14.33
C LYS A 47 19.43 -3.30 15.30
N THR A 48 20.41 -3.71 16.04
CA THR A 48 20.23 -4.69 17.11
C THR A 48 19.43 -4.05 18.25
N PHE A 49 18.79 -4.86 19.10
CA PHE A 49 18.09 -4.36 20.27
C PHE A 49 18.96 -3.42 21.13
N ILE A 50 20.23 -3.78 21.28
CA ILE A 50 21.21 -2.98 22.03
C ILE A 50 21.47 -1.61 21.38
N GLN A 51 21.54 -1.54 20.07
CA GLN A 51 21.69 -0.26 19.35
C GLN A 51 20.45 0.62 19.52
N VAL A 52 19.25 0.04 19.40
CA VAL A 52 17.98 0.76 19.64
C VAL A 52 17.92 1.26 21.08
N PHE A 53 18.38 0.45 22.05
CA PHE A 53 18.44 0.85 23.45
C PHE A 53 19.33 2.08 23.67
N PHE A 54 20.54 2.10 23.10
CA PHE A 54 21.42 3.27 23.23
C PHE A 54 20.92 4.49 22.43
N GLU A 55 20.13 4.30 21.42
CA GLU A 55 19.51 5.40 20.67
C GLU A 55 18.43 6.13 21.49
N GLN A 56 17.74 5.46 22.42
CA GLN A 56 16.77 6.11 23.31
C GLN A 56 17.43 7.23 24.13
N PHE A 57 18.70 7.09 24.49
CA PHE A 57 19.43 8.11 25.22
C PHE A 57 19.78 9.38 24.42
N LYS A 58 19.52 9.40 23.10
CA LYS A 58 19.69 10.58 22.23
C LYS A 58 18.47 11.50 22.24
N ASN A 59 17.40 11.13 22.96
CA ASN A 59 16.21 11.95 23.10
C ASN A 59 16.54 13.21 23.95
N PRO A 60 16.16 14.43 23.51
CA PRO A 60 16.38 15.67 24.27
C PRO A 60 15.80 15.64 25.69
N ILE A 61 14.70 14.93 25.91
CA ILE A 61 14.07 14.79 27.23
C ILE A 61 14.95 13.99 28.18
N VAL A 62 15.53 12.89 27.66
CA VAL A 62 16.45 12.07 28.46
C VAL A 62 17.68 12.89 28.90
N TYR A 63 18.15 13.84 28.08
CA TYR A 63 19.22 14.76 28.52
C TYR A 63 18.79 15.63 29.69
N ILE A 64 17.55 16.15 29.70
CA ILE A 64 17.02 16.91 30.81
C ILE A 64 16.97 16.05 32.08
N LEU A 65 16.47 14.83 31.98
CA LEU A 65 16.41 13.87 33.08
C LEU A 65 17.81 13.49 33.59
N LEU A 66 18.78 13.28 32.71
CA LEU A 66 20.17 12.99 33.08
C LEU A 66 20.82 14.17 33.82
N ILE A 67 20.58 15.40 33.36
CA ILE A 67 21.05 16.61 34.05
C ILE A 67 20.39 16.70 35.41
N THR A 68 19.09 16.48 35.52
CA THR A 68 18.35 16.47 36.77
C THR A 68 18.89 15.42 37.76
N MET A 69 19.12 14.22 37.29
CA MET A 69 19.72 13.11 38.04
C MET A 69 21.09 13.50 38.58
N ILE A 70 21.98 14.04 37.76
CA ILE A 70 23.32 14.49 38.19
C ILE A 70 23.21 15.58 39.23
N LEU A 71 22.35 16.57 39.04
CA LEU A 71 22.15 17.65 39.98
C LEU A 71 21.55 17.16 41.29
N SER A 72 20.60 16.20 41.28
CA SER A 72 20.06 15.54 42.47
C SER A 72 21.18 14.88 43.29
N PHE A 73 22.11 14.16 42.65
CA PHE A 73 23.27 13.59 43.36
C PHE A 73 24.20 14.65 43.92
N ILE A 74 24.46 15.76 43.23
CA ILE A 74 25.32 16.87 43.72
C ILE A 74 24.68 17.56 44.93
N ILE A 75 23.36 17.70 44.96
CA ILE A 75 22.61 18.35 46.04
C ILE A 75 22.46 17.45 47.28
N GLY A 76 22.76 16.11 47.12
CA GLY A 76 22.65 15.13 48.22
C GLY A 76 21.31 14.37 48.25
N GLU A 77 20.43 14.57 47.26
CA GLU A 77 19.16 13.82 47.10
C GLU A 77 19.39 12.51 46.35
N TYR A 78 20.05 11.56 47.01
CA TYR A 78 20.49 10.30 46.40
C TYR A 78 19.31 9.40 45.97
N ILE A 79 18.21 9.43 46.73
CA ILE A 79 17.02 8.63 46.48
C ILE A 79 16.34 9.11 45.18
N ASP A 80 16.12 10.42 45.03
CA ASP A 80 15.53 11.03 43.86
C ASP A 80 16.40 10.78 42.60
N GLY A 81 17.72 11.01 42.77
CA GLY A 81 18.66 10.74 41.69
C GLY A 81 18.67 9.27 41.22
N ALA A 82 18.62 8.33 42.16
CA ALA A 82 18.55 6.89 41.84
C ALA A 82 17.22 6.51 41.18
N PHE A 83 16.11 7.11 41.61
CA PHE A 83 14.81 6.86 40.99
C PHE A 83 14.71 7.44 39.57
N ILE A 84 15.19 8.64 39.33
CA ILE A 84 15.25 9.23 38.00
C ILE A 84 16.08 8.31 37.08
N LEU A 85 17.22 7.79 37.56
CA LEU A 85 18.00 6.81 36.79
C LEU A 85 17.19 5.53 36.49
N PHE A 86 16.47 5.02 37.49
CA PHE A 86 15.62 3.82 37.31
C PHE A 86 14.53 4.06 36.27
N VAL A 87 13.86 5.23 36.29
CA VAL A 87 12.85 5.60 35.32
C VAL A 87 13.46 5.71 33.92
N ILE A 88 14.59 6.39 33.73
CA ILE A 88 15.30 6.49 32.45
C ILE A 88 15.61 5.11 31.89
N LEU A 89 16.06 4.18 32.75
CA LEU A 89 16.39 2.81 32.32
C LEU A 89 15.13 2.02 31.88
N ILE A 90 14.04 2.14 32.66
CA ILE A 90 12.77 1.47 32.31
C ILE A 90 12.21 2.05 31.00
N ASP A 91 12.18 3.36 30.86
CA ASP A 91 11.68 4.03 29.65
C ASP A 91 12.51 3.64 28.41
N ALA A 92 13.85 3.64 28.56
CA ALA A 92 14.73 3.17 27.50
C ALA A 92 14.49 1.69 27.13
N VAL A 93 14.20 0.81 28.09
CA VAL A 93 13.87 -0.60 27.83
C VAL A 93 12.50 -0.72 27.12
N LEU A 94 11.48 -0.03 27.64
CA LEU A 94 10.12 -0.07 27.06
C LEU A 94 10.12 0.49 25.64
N GLY A 95 10.72 1.68 25.43
CA GLY A 95 10.85 2.28 24.10
C GLY A 95 11.61 1.38 23.13
N SER A 96 12.68 0.75 23.60
CA SER A 96 13.47 -0.19 22.79
C SER A 96 12.69 -1.44 22.40
N VAL A 97 11.93 -2.03 23.32
CA VAL A 97 11.08 -3.20 23.05
C VAL A 97 10.00 -2.85 22.02
N GLN A 98 9.37 -1.69 22.18
CA GLN A 98 8.30 -1.22 21.28
C GLN A 98 8.86 -0.94 19.88
N GLU A 99 9.95 -0.19 19.76
CA GLU A 99 10.58 0.16 18.49
C GLU A 99 11.14 -1.07 17.79
N TYR A 100 11.84 -1.95 18.49
CA TYR A 100 12.38 -3.21 17.95
C TYR A 100 11.27 -4.13 17.42
N ARG A 101 10.15 -4.27 18.15
CA ARG A 101 8.98 -5.06 17.68
C ARG A 101 8.32 -4.42 16.47
N SER A 102 8.18 -3.09 16.43
CA SER A 102 7.62 -2.37 15.29
C SER A 102 8.45 -2.58 14.03
N ASN A 103 9.78 -2.45 14.12
CA ASN A 103 10.70 -2.65 13.01
C ASN A 103 10.67 -4.11 12.52
N LYS A 104 10.61 -5.09 13.43
CA LYS A 104 10.51 -6.52 13.08
C LYS A 104 9.19 -6.86 12.38
N ASN A 105 8.07 -6.26 12.78
CA ASN A 105 6.79 -6.43 12.12
C ASN A 105 6.80 -5.86 10.69
N ALA A 106 7.38 -4.66 10.51
CA ALA A 106 7.54 -4.05 9.19
C ALA A 106 8.39 -4.93 8.25
N GLU A 107 9.47 -5.53 8.77
CA GLU A 107 10.31 -6.46 8.01
C GLU A 107 9.55 -7.74 7.60
N ALA A 108 8.78 -8.32 8.52
CA ALA A 108 8.00 -9.52 8.23
C ALA A 108 7.01 -9.28 7.09
N LEU A 109 6.39 -8.10 7.04
CA LEU A 109 5.50 -7.69 5.94
C LEU A 109 6.25 -7.49 4.63
N ALA A 110 7.44 -6.87 4.66
CA ALA A 110 8.27 -6.68 3.47
C ALA A 110 8.70 -8.02 2.84
N LYS A 111 8.88 -9.07 3.63
CA LYS A 111 9.21 -10.44 3.15
C LYS A 111 8.05 -11.14 2.43
N LEU A 112 6.82 -10.66 2.55
CA LEU A 112 5.68 -11.22 1.81
C LEU A 112 5.68 -10.82 0.33
N ILE A 113 6.48 -9.83 -0.06
CA ILE A 113 6.64 -9.39 -1.45
C ILE A 113 7.70 -10.28 -2.08
N ARG A 114 7.27 -11.25 -2.88
CA ARG A 114 8.17 -12.09 -3.68
C ARG A 114 8.17 -11.59 -5.11
N ILE A 115 9.36 -11.51 -5.69
CA ILE A 115 9.56 -11.33 -7.13
C ILE A 115 9.92 -12.72 -7.65
N ASP A 116 9.14 -13.23 -8.60
CA ASP A 116 9.38 -14.52 -9.20
C ASP A 116 10.16 -14.35 -10.51
N ALA A 117 10.95 -15.35 -10.86
CA ALA A 117 11.68 -15.42 -12.11
C ALA A 117 11.25 -16.65 -12.91
N LEU A 118 10.93 -16.47 -14.19
CA LEU A 118 10.62 -17.57 -15.08
C LEU A 118 11.94 -18.16 -15.61
N VAL A 119 12.17 -19.44 -15.35
CA VAL A 119 13.43 -20.11 -15.70
C VAL A 119 13.21 -21.43 -16.41
N ILE A 120 14.19 -21.86 -17.19
CA ILE A 120 14.25 -23.20 -17.76
C ILE A 120 15.11 -24.07 -16.85
N ARG A 121 14.53 -25.07 -16.20
CA ARG A 121 15.22 -26.12 -15.43
C ARG A 121 14.67 -27.50 -15.76
N ASN A 122 15.53 -28.49 -15.89
CA ASN A 122 15.15 -29.84 -16.27
C ASN A 122 14.30 -29.90 -17.58
N ASN A 123 14.60 -29.06 -18.56
CA ASN A 123 13.85 -28.91 -19.81
C ASN A 123 12.38 -28.50 -19.64
N LYS A 124 12.05 -27.81 -18.53
CA LYS A 124 10.70 -27.27 -18.26
C LYS A 124 10.81 -25.79 -17.86
N GLU A 125 9.86 -25.00 -18.34
CA GLU A 125 9.67 -23.63 -17.90
C GLU A 125 8.95 -23.67 -16.54
N ILE A 126 9.57 -23.06 -15.53
CA ILE A 126 9.04 -23.00 -14.17
C ILE A 126 9.25 -21.60 -13.60
N SER A 127 8.29 -21.13 -12.81
CA SER A 127 8.42 -19.92 -12.02
C SER A 127 9.05 -20.26 -10.67
N ILE A 128 10.09 -19.54 -10.29
CA ILE A 128 10.79 -19.70 -9.03
C ILE A 128 10.98 -18.35 -8.34
N PRO A 129 11.10 -18.30 -7.00
CA PRO A 129 11.53 -17.07 -6.34
C PRO A 129 12.87 -16.59 -6.90
N SER A 130 12.98 -15.30 -7.23
CA SER A 130 14.23 -14.71 -7.77
C SER A 130 15.42 -14.89 -6.81
N GLU A 131 15.15 -15.06 -5.52
CA GLU A 131 16.18 -15.36 -4.51
C GLU A 131 16.89 -16.71 -4.72
N ASP A 132 16.24 -17.65 -5.40
CA ASP A 132 16.76 -19.02 -5.63
C ASP A 132 17.46 -19.16 -6.99
N LEU A 133 17.71 -18.03 -7.68
CA LEU A 133 18.52 -17.98 -8.90
C LEU A 133 20.00 -18.21 -8.58
N VAL A 134 20.66 -18.97 -9.47
CA VAL A 134 22.08 -19.25 -9.37
C VAL A 134 22.78 -18.98 -10.71
N PRO A 135 24.07 -18.62 -10.74
CA PRO A 135 24.84 -18.49 -11.97
C PRO A 135 24.73 -19.74 -12.83
N GLY A 136 24.38 -19.57 -14.11
CA GLY A 136 24.13 -20.65 -15.07
C GLY A 136 22.65 -21.02 -15.27
N ASP A 137 21.70 -20.47 -14.49
CA ASP A 137 20.28 -20.59 -14.80
C ASP A 137 19.93 -19.86 -16.11
N ILE A 138 18.95 -20.38 -16.85
CA ILE A 138 18.39 -19.73 -18.04
C ILE A 138 17.11 -19.05 -17.65
N VAL A 139 17.08 -17.72 -17.75
CA VAL A 139 15.94 -16.86 -17.43
C VAL A 139 15.22 -16.45 -18.70
N LEU A 140 13.91 -16.50 -18.66
CA LEU A 140 13.02 -15.95 -19.70
C LEU A 140 12.57 -14.56 -19.26
N LEU A 141 12.76 -13.57 -20.13
CA LEU A 141 12.33 -12.19 -19.92
C LEU A 141 11.17 -11.88 -20.85
N GLU A 142 10.14 -11.22 -20.30
CA GLU A 142 8.97 -10.74 -21.01
C GLU A 142 8.69 -9.28 -20.68
N SER A 143 7.93 -8.60 -21.55
CA SER A 143 7.50 -7.21 -21.30
C SER A 143 6.81 -7.09 -19.94
N GLY A 144 7.24 -6.12 -19.13
CA GLY A 144 6.74 -5.88 -17.76
C GLY A 144 7.45 -6.65 -16.66
N SER A 145 8.34 -7.61 -16.99
CA SER A 145 9.15 -8.30 -15.99
C SER A 145 10.36 -7.44 -15.56
N LYS A 146 10.83 -7.69 -14.34
CA LYS A 146 12.14 -7.20 -13.89
C LYS A 146 13.23 -8.19 -14.22
N VAL A 147 14.39 -7.68 -14.54
CA VAL A 147 15.59 -8.50 -14.69
C VAL A 147 16.03 -8.96 -13.31
N PRO A 148 15.97 -10.28 -13.00
CA PRO A 148 16.13 -10.77 -11.64
C PRO A 148 17.57 -11.02 -11.20
N ALA A 149 18.51 -10.92 -12.12
CA ALA A 149 19.97 -11.08 -11.91
C ALA A 149 20.72 -10.44 -13.08
N ASP A 150 22.04 -10.35 -13.05
CA ASP A 150 22.78 -9.94 -14.23
C ASP A 150 22.81 -11.09 -15.24
N LEU A 151 22.28 -10.84 -16.43
CA LEU A 151 22.09 -11.82 -17.49
C LEU A 151 22.95 -11.50 -18.70
N ARG A 152 23.55 -12.53 -19.33
CA ARG A 152 24.05 -12.47 -20.69
C ARG A 152 22.96 -12.97 -21.64
N LEU A 153 22.45 -12.10 -22.50
CA LEU A 153 21.38 -12.39 -23.42
C LEU A 153 21.85 -13.36 -24.53
N ILE A 154 21.10 -14.43 -24.78
CA ILE A 154 21.41 -15.47 -25.76
C ILE A 154 20.44 -15.45 -26.94
N GLU A 155 19.20 -14.97 -26.71
CA GLU A 155 18.16 -14.78 -27.72
C GLU A 155 17.36 -13.54 -27.37
N THR A 156 17.07 -12.69 -28.34
CA THR A 156 16.26 -11.46 -28.15
C THR A 156 15.27 -11.31 -29.29
N GLN A 157 14.04 -10.85 -28.97
CA GLN A 157 13.00 -10.52 -29.92
C GLN A 157 12.44 -9.14 -29.57
N ASN A 158 12.83 -8.11 -30.32
CA ASN A 158 12.41 -6.72 -30.11
C ASN A 158 12.54 -6.24 -28.65
N LEU A 159 13.58 -6.70 -27.96
CA LEU A 159 13.79 -6.46 -26.53
C LEU A 159 14.27 -5.03 -26.29
N THR A 160 13.56 -4.31 -25.44
CA THR A 160 13.93 -2.98 -24.96
C THR A 160 13.90 -2.97 -23.44
N ILE A 161 14.99 -2.51 -22.80
CA ILE A 161 15.13 -2.47 -21.34
C ILE A 161 15.37 -1.04 -20.87
N ASP A 162 14.66 -0.64 -19.83
CA ASP A 162 14.93 0.59 -19.09
C ASP A 162 16.05 0.34 -18.08
N GLU A 163 17.20 0.95 -18.33
CA GLU A 163 18.41 0.87 -17.52
C GLU A 163 18.70 2.19 -16.77
N SER A 164 17.71 3.09 -16.67
CA SER A 164 17.86 4.41 -16.04
C SER A 164 18.39 4.32 -14.59
N LEU A 165 18.05 3.24 -13.88
CA LEU A 165 18.54 2.96 -12.53
C LEU A 165 20.08 2.82 -12.45
N LEU A 166 20.72 2.35 -13.53
CA LEU A 166 22.18 2.12 -13.60
C LEU A 166 22.93 3.19 -14.37
N THR A 167 22.32 3.68 -15.45
CA THR A 167 22.99 4.58 -16.39
C THR A 167 22.62 6.05 -16.20
N GLY A 168 21.52 6.32 -15.48
CA GLY A 168 20.90 7.65 -15.33
C GLY A 168 20.21 8.16 -16.61
N GLU A 169 20.23 7.39 -17.70
CA GLU A 169 19.59 7.75 -18.96
C GLU A 169 18.13 7.31 -18.98
N SER A 170 17.19 8.23 -19.21
CA SER A 170 15.75 7.96 -19.17
C SER A 170 15.19 7.27 -20.43
N ILE A 171 16.01 7.06 -21.47
CA ILE A 171 15.57 6.42 -22.72
C ILE A 171 15.86 4.93 -22.66
N PRO A 172 14.84 4.06 -22.80
CA PRO A 172 15.03 2.61 -22.83
C PRO A 172 15.96 2.20 -23.99
N ARG A 173 16.83 1.22 -23.72
CA ARG A 173 17.83 0.73 -24.67
C ARG A 173 17.36 -0.54 -25.36
N GLU A 174 17.54 -0.58 -26.69
CA GLU A 174 17.33 -1.80 -27.48
C GLU A 174 18.44 -2.80 -27.22
N LYS A 175 18.11 -4.06 -27.03
CA LYS A 175 19.03 -5.15 -26.68
C LYS A 175 19.16 -6.16 -27.80
N SER A 176 20.37 -6.70 -27.94
CA SER A 176 20.71 -7.71 -28.93
C SER A 176 21.63 -8.79 -28.33
N ALA A 177 21.70 -9.97 -28.94
CA ALA A 177 22.56 -11.06 -28.46
C ALA A 177 24.00 -11.05 -29.04
N HIS A 178 24.36 -10.05 -29.86
CA HIS A 178 25.67 -9.97 -30.53
C HIS A 178 26.82 -9.78 -29.54
N ILE A 179 28.01 -10.24 -29.92
CA ILE A 179 29.25 -10.08 -29.13
C ILE A 179 29.71 -8.63 -29.25
N LEU A 180 30.19 -8.06 -28.16
CA LEU A 180 30.65 -6.68 -28.09
C LEU A 180 32.17 -6.58 -27.88
N SER A 181 32.77 -5.44 -28.22
CA SER A 181 34.17 -5.15 -28.00
C SER A 181 34.53 -4.98 -26.52
N GLU A 182 35.79 -5.11 -26.16
CA GLU A 182 36.25 -4.97 -24.77
C GLU A 182 36.11 -3.56 -24.19
N GLU A 183 36.05 -2.53 -25.03
CA GLU A 183 36.04 -1.12 -24.65
C GLU A 183 34.61 -0.54 -24.45
N CYS A 184 33.59 -1.38 -24.40
CA CYS A 184 32.20 -0.92 -24.22
C CYS A 184 31.92 -0.40 -22.80
N SER A 185 31.40 0.81 -22.69
CA SER A 185 30.85 1.36 -21.46
C SER A 185 29.61 0.56 -20.99
N LEU A 186 29.18 0.74 -19.73
CA LEU A 186 28.05 -0.02 -19.18
C LEU A 186 26.76 0.18 -20.01
N SER A 187 26.48 1.41 -20.43
CA SER A 187 25.31 1.77 -21.24
C SER A 187 25.34 1.23 -22.68
N GLU A 188 26.50 0.86 -23.19
CA GLU A 188 26.67 0.32 -24.54
C GLU A 188 26.60 -1.20 -24.61
N ARG A 189 26.52 -1.88 -23.46
CA ARG A 189 26.47 -3.34 -23.39
C ARG A 189 25.08 -3.86 -23.76
N THR A 190 24.76 -3.83 -25.05
CA THR A 190 23.44 -4.23 -25.58
C THR A 190 23.11 -5.69 -25.38
N ASN A 191 24.11 -6.56 -25.15
CA ASN A 191 23.93 -8.00 -24.96
C ASN A 191 23.86 -8.42 -23.48
N MET A 192 23.78 -7.47 -22.57
CA MET A 192 23.61 -7.69 -21.14
C MET A 192 22.28 -7.12 -20.68
N ALA A 193 21.69 -7.75 -19.66
CA ALA A 193 20.57 -7.20 -18.90
C ALA A 193 20.94 -7.28 -17.42
N TYR A 194 20.69 -6.22 -16.67
CA TYR A 194 21.20 -6.04 -15.31
C TYR A 194 20.11 -6.16 -14.26
N LEU A 195 20.46 -6.72 -13.10
CA LEU A 195 19.56 -6.84 -11.95
C LEU A 195 18.79 -5.53 -11.70
N GLY A 196 17.46 -5.63 -11.49
CA GLY A 196 16.63 -4.51 -11.09
C GLY A 196 16.20 -3.58 -12.24
N THR A 197 16.72 -3.74 -13.45
CA THR A 197 16.23 -3.05 -14.65
C THR A 197 14.91 -3.63 -15.14
N SER A 198 14.16 -2.88 -15.95
CA SER A 198 12.78 -3.25 -16.32
C SER A 198 12.65 -3.51 -17.82
N VAL A 199 12.04 -4.63 -18.18
CA VAL A 199 11.74 -4.94 -19.58
C VAL A 199 10.52 -4.15 -20.03
N MET A 200 10.74 -3.19 -20.92
CA MET A 200 9.68 -2.31 -21.43
C MET A 200 8.92 -2.96 -22.58
N ARG A 201 9.63 -3.70 -23.44
CA ARG A 201 9.07 -4.35 -24.63
C ARG A 201 9.88 -5.58 -25.01
N GLY A 202 9.22 -6.54 -25.66
CA GLY A 202 9.85 -7.70 -26.27
C GLY A 202 10.07 -8.87 -25.33
N ARG A 203 10.81 -9.87 -25.82
CA ARG A 203 11.15 -11.11 -25.10
C ARG A 203 12.61 -11.45 -25.25
N ALA A 204 13.18 -12.17 -24.27
CA ALA A 204 14.53 -12.67 -24.37
C ALA A 204 14.78 -13.92 -23.54
N LYS A 205 15.83 -14.66 -23.91
CA LYS A 205 16.45 -15.67 -23.05
C LYS A 205 17.83 -15.18 -22.64
N GLY A 206 18.14 -15.26 -21.36
CA GLY A 206 19.42 -14.87 -20.81
C GLY A 206 19.99 -15.92 -19.85
N ILE A 207 21.31 -16.04 -19.79
CA ILE A 207 22.00 -16.89 -18.80
C ILE A 207 22.42 -16.01 -17.63
N VAL A 208 22.10 -16.43 -16.41
CA VAL A 208 22.54 -15.77 -15.18
C VAL A 208 24.06 -15.84 -15.08
N VAL A 209 24.73 -14.70 -15.04
CA VAL A 209 26.20 -14.60 -14.95
C VAL A 209 26.65 -14.09 -13.60
N SER A 210 25.83 -13.27 -12.89
CA SER A 210 26.13 -12.76 -11.56
C SER A 210 24.84 -12.64 -10.76
N THR A 211 24.96 -12.87 -9.44
CA THR A 211 23.85 -12.80 -8.46
C THR A 211 24.24 -11.98 -7.25
N SER A 212 23.28 -11.47 -6.49
CA SER A 212 23.48 -10.80 -5.21
C SER A 212 24.49 -9.64 -5.28
N SER A 213 25.44 -9.62 -4.37
CA SER A 213 26.48 -8.59 -4.25
C SER A 213 27.50 -8.55 -5.39
N PHE A 214 27.46 -9.53 -6.30
CA PHE A 214 28.34 -9.61 -7.47
C PHE A 214 27.74 -8.98 -8.73
N THR A 215 26.46 -8.57 -8.70
CA THR A 215 25.81 -7.83 -9.79
C THR A 215 26.29 -6.39 -9.86
N GLU A 216 26.05 -5.69 -10.96
CA GLU A 216 26.42 -4.26 -11.08
C GLU A 216 25.70 -3.41 -10.02
N ILE A 217 24.41 -3.61 -9.80
CA ILE A 217 23.67 -2.96 -8.70
C ILE A 217 24.20 -3.38 -7.33
N GLY A 218 24.55 -4.66 -7.15
CA GLY A 218 25.10 -5.15 -5.89
C GLY A 218 26.42 -4.47 -5.50
N ASN A 219 27.25 -4.11 -6.48
CA ASN A 219 28.48 -3.34 -6.24
C ASN A 219 28.16 -1.91 -5.80
N ILE A 220 27.22 -1.23 -6.45
CA ILE A 220 26.76 0.12 -6.09
C ILE A 220 26.13 0.10 -4.69
N ALA A 221 25.29 -0.89 -4.39
CA ALA A 221 24.63 -1.01 -3.09
C ALA A 221 25.62 -1.17 -1.92
N LYS A 222 26.80 -1.75 -2.13
CA LYS A 222 27.83 -1.82 -1.10
C LYS A 222 28.38 -0.44 -0.73
N GLU A 223 28.39 0.51 -1.66
CA GLU A 223 28.92 1.86 -1.47
C GLU A 223 27.87 2.83 -0.91
N VAL A 224 26.56 2.55 -1.07
CA VAL A 224 25.44 3.46 -0.78
C VAL A 224 24.58 3.00 0.42
N LEU A 225 25.05 2.10 1.25
CA LEU A 225 24.29 1.48 2.35
C LEU A 225 23.82 2.42 3.49
N GLU A 226 23.91 3.74 3.34
CA GLU A 226 23.41 4.75 4.27
C GLU A 226 22.30 5.60 3.60
N THR A 227 21.10 5.06 3.47
CA THR A 227 19.95 5.92 3.14
C THR A 227 19.00 5.98 4.31
N ASP A 228 18.77 7.21 4.76
CA ASP A 228 17.86 7.57 5.85
C ASP A 228 16.44 7.00 5.65
N ASP A 229 15.86 6.53 6.74
CA ASP A 229 14.44 6.16 6.82
C ASP A 229 13.57 7.36 6.43
N THR A 230 12.70 7.21 5.46
CA THR A 230 11.78 8.26 5.01
C THR A 230 10.76 8.54 6.12
N ILE A 231 10.89 9.70 6.76
CA ILE A 231 9.97 10.17 7.82
C ILE A 231 8.57 10.40 7.23
N THR A 232 7.53 9.95 7.93
CA THR A 232 6.14 10.13 7.48
C THR A 232 5.67 11.59 7.63
N PRO A 233 4.69 12.07 6.81
CA PRO A 233 4.10 13.40 6.97
C PRO A 233 3.56 13.64 8.39
N LEU A 234 2.93 12.64 9.00
CA LEU A 234 2.45 12.71 10.38
C LEU A 234 3.61 12.90 11.37
N GLN A 235 4.71 12.16 11.21
CA GLN A 235 5.90 12.32 12.05
C GLN A 235 6.51 13.72 11.92
N ILE A 236 6.57 14.28 10.70
CA ILE A 236 7.05 15.68 10.48
C ILE A 236 6.16 16.69 11.23
N ARG A 237 4.82 16.53 11.12
CA ARG A 237 3.87 17.39 11.82
C ARG A 237 4.02 17.28 13.33
N MET A 238 4.23 16.06 13.83
CA MET A 238 4.43 15.80 15.25
C MET A 238 5.75 16.37 15.76
N GLN A 239 6.85 16.23 15.04
CA GLN A 239 8.12 16.87 15.40
C GLN A 239 7.98 18.40 15.50
N LYS A 240 7.26 19.01 14.54
CA LYS A 240 6.96 20.45 14.58
C LYS A 240 6.12 20.81 15.79
N PHE A 241 5.10 20.01 16.11
CA PHE A 241 4.25 20.21 17.28
C PHE A 241 5.03 20.04 18.59
N THR A 242 5.82 18.98 18.75
CA THR A 242 6.67 18.76 19.93
C THR A 242 7.63 19.92 20.14
N LYS A 243 8.20 20.48 19.06
CA LYS A 243 9.04 21.69 19.15
C LYS A 243 8.26 22.91 19.63
N GLN A 244 7.02 23.11 19.14
CA GLN A 244 6.15 24.22 19.59
C GLN A 244 5.76 24.06 21.06
N LEU A 245 5.40 22.84 21.46
CA LEU A 245 5.05 22.53 22.85
C LEU A 245 6.26 22.73 23.77
N GLY A 246 7.44 22.24 23.38
CA GLY A 246 8.68 22.46 24.14
C GLY A 246 9.02 23.94 24.32
N MET A 247 8.76 24.77 23.30
CA MET A 247 8.94 26.23 23.43
C MET A 247 7.92 26.84 24.40
N LEU A 248 6.66 26.40 24.34
CA LEU A 248 5.62 26.85 25.28
C LEU A 248 5.97 26.46 26.72
N THR A 249 6.43 25.22 26.93
CA THR A 249 6.89 24.73 28.23
C THR A 249 8.07 25.54 28.77
N ALA A 250 9.05 25.84 27.91
CA ALA A 250 10.19 26.68 28.29
C ALA A 250 9.77 28.09 28.73
N ILE A 251 8.81 28.71 28.06
CA ILE A 251 8.23 30.00 28.42
C ILE A 251 7.51 29.91 29.78
N LEU A 252 6.68 28.88 29.99
CA LEU A 252 5.97 28.63 31.23
C LEU A 252 6.95 28.40 32.37
N ALA A 253 7.99 27.59 32.15
CA ALA A 253 9.06 27.36 33.12
C ALA A 253 9.77 28.66 33.54
N LEU A 254 10.06 29.54 32.58
CA LEU A 254 10.68 30.84 32.86
C LEU A 254 9.74 31.75 33.67
N ILE A 255 8.46 31.78 33.35
CA ILE A 255 7.45 32.55 34.11
C ILE A 255 7.36 32.05 35.55
N VAL A 256 7.23 30.73 35.73
CA VAL A 256 7.13 30.09 37.06
C VAL A 256 8.40 30.32 37.88
N THR A 257 9.59 30.15 37.28
CA THR A 257 10.88 30.45 37.92
C THR A 257 10.92 31.89 38.42
N THR A 258 10.49 32.83 37.58
CA THR A 258 10.48 34.27 37.92
C THR A 258 9.54 34.54 39.12
N ILE A 259 8.32 33.98 39.09
CA ILE A 259 7.33 34.13 40.17
C ILE A 259 7.88 33.57 41.49
N LEU A 260 8.45 32.37 41.47
CA LEU A 260 8.97 31.70 42.66
C LEU A 260 10.21 32.40 43.22
N TYR A 261 11.10 32.89 42.34
CA TYR A 261 12.24 33.68 42.75
C TYR A 261 11.81 34.94 43.54
N PHE A 262 10.80 35.70 43.07
CA PHE A 262 10.26 36.84 43.76
C PHE A 262 9.47 36.48 45.01
N LYS A 263 8.95 35.26 45.13
CA LYS A 263 8.31 34.74 46.36
C LYS A 263 9.34 34.27 47.41
N GLY A 264 10.65 34.23 47.07
CA GLY A 264 11.71 33.85 47.99
C GLY A 264 11.94 32.35 48.15
N TYR A 265 11.48 31.53 47.23
CA TYR A 265 11.75 30.09 47.23
C TYR A 265 13.24 29.80 47.00
N ALA A 266 13.74 28.73 47.62
CA ALA A 266 15.13 28.34 47.44
C ALA A 266 15.39 27.87 46.00
N ALA A 267 16.60 28.13 45.49
CA ALA A 267 16.94 27.74 44.10
C ALA A 267 16.76 26.24 43.85
N LYS A 268 16.97 25.40 44.88
CA LYS A 268 16.71 23.96 44.85
C LYS A 268 15.23 23.64 44.56
N GLU A 269 14.31 24.27 45.27
CA GLU A 269 12.86 24.05 45.14
C GLU A 269 12.35 24.51 43.75
N ILE A 270 12.84 25.70 43.31
CA ILE A 270 12.54 26.22 41.97
C ILE A 270 12.98 25.23 40.88
N PHE A 271 14.20 24.69 41.03
CA PHE A 271 14.74 23.73 40.07
C PHE A 271 13.87 22.47 39.96
N PHE A 272 13.55 21.82 41.08
CA PHE A 272 12.73 20.61 41.07
C PHE A 272 11.32 20.86 40.51
N LEU A 273 10.72 22.01 40.80
CA LEU A 273 9.41 22.36 40.31
C LEU A 273 9.40 22.62 38.79
N VAL A 274 10.44 23.31 38.29
CA VAL A 274 10.57 23.55 36.83
C VAL A 274 10.79 22.23 36.05
N VAL A 275 11.56 21.33 36.66
CA VAL A 275 11.75 19.97 36.09
C VAL A 275 10.42 19.21 36.09
N ALA A 276 9.69 19.20 37.17
CA ALA A 276 8.38 18.58 37.31
C ALA A 276 7.40 19.09 36.22
N LEU A 277 7.28 20.41 36.08
CA LEU A 277 6.45 21.03 35.04
C LEU A 277 6.89 20.69 33.63
N SER A 278 8.21 20.60 33.42
CA SER A 278 8.75 20.23 32.10
C SER A 278 8.37 18.79 31.70
N ILE A 279 8.47 17.87 32.67
CA ILE A 279 8.09 16.47 32.50
C ILE A 279 6.59 16.33 32.20
N SER A 280 5.72 16.99 32.97
CA SER A 280 4.26 16.95 32.80
C SER A 280 3.79 17.53 31.47
N SER A 281 4.56 18.43 30.88
CA SER A 281 4.12 19.15 29.64
C SER A 281 4.48 18.45 28.35
N ILE A 282 5.37 17.45 28.36
CA ILE A 282 5.89 16.85 27.11
C ILE A 282 5.36 15.42 26.97
N PRO A 283 4.58 15.14 25.91
CA PRO A 283 4.05 13.80 25.65
C PRO A 283 5.15 12.88 25.09
N GLU A 284 5.88 12.18 25.94
CA GLU A 284 7.03 11.34 25.57
C GLU A 284 6.64 10.13 24.72
N GLY A 285 5.48 9.52 24.98
CA GLY A 285 4.99 8.31 24.26
C GLY A 285 4.55 8.56 22.84
N LEU A 286 4.28 9.79 22.42
CA LEU A 286 3.59 10.10 21.18
C LEU A 286 4.32 9.64 19.88
N PRO A 287 5.64 9.78 19.69
CA PRO A 287 6.35 9.27 18.51
C PRO A 287 6.26 7.75 18.40
N VAL A 288 6.34 7.05 19.52
CA VAL A 288 6.24 5.58 19.58
C VAL A 288 4.83 5.12 19.20
N VAL A 289 3.81 5.80 19.74
CA VAL A 289 2.40 5.51 19.44
C VAL A 289 2.08 5.66 17.96
N ILE A 290 2.62 6.68 17.29
CA ILE A 290 2.43 6.87 15.85
C ILE A 290 2.96 5.66 15.08
N THR A 291 4.20 5.27 15.34
CA THR A 291 4.82 4.13 14.67
C THR A 291 4.08 2.83 14.98
N LEU A 292 3.65 2.64 16.21
CA LEU A 292 2.90 1.47 16.66
C LEU A 292 1.51 1.42 15.99
N SER A 293 0.76 2.53 15.97
CA SER A 293 -0.56 2.60 15.34
C SER A 293 -0.50 2.30 13.83
N LEU A 294 0.49 2.85 13.13
CA LEU A 294 0.71 2.57 11.71
C LEU A 294 1.10 1.10 11.48
N SER A 295 1.94 0.53 12.35
CA SER A 295 2.35 -0.87 12.26
C SER A 295 1.19 -1.84 12.52
N ILE A 296 0.34 -1.55 13.53
CA ILE A 296 -0.86 -2.34 13.83
C ILE A 296 -1.84 -2.30 12.64
N SER A 297 -2.09 -1.10 12.10
CA SER A 297 -2.98 -0.94 10.94
C SER A 297 -2.42 -1.60 9.69
N SER A 298 -1.11 -1.53 9.44
CA SER A 298 -0.44 -2.26 8.36
C SER A 298 -0.65 -3.79 8.48
N ASN A 299 -0.54 -4.34 9.69
CA ASN A 299 -0.83 -5.76 9.95
C ASN A 299 -2.31 -6.12 9.71
N LYS A 300 -3.25 -5.25 10.12
CA LYS A 300 -4.68 -5.43 9.85
C LYS A 300 -4.98 -5.35 8.35
N MET A 301 -4.37 -4.40 7.65
CA MET A 301 -4.45 -4.25 6.20
C MET A 301 -3.97 -5.52 5.47
N ALA A 302 -2.82 -6.07 5.86
CA ALA A 302 -2.26 -7.28 5.27
C ALA A 302 -3.22 -8.49 5.41
N LYS A 303 -3.90 -8.64 6.55
CA LYS A 303 -4.94 -9.66 6.75
C LYS A 303 -6.19 -9.45 5.89
N ARG A 304 -6.37 -8.26 5.35
CA ARG A 304 -7.47 -7.85 4.47
C ARG A 304 -7.00 -7.60 3.03
N ASN A 305 -5.96 -8.31 2.61
CA ASN A 305 -5.40 -8.32 1.25
C ASN A 305 -4.78 -6.98 0.79
N VAL A 306 -4.40 -6.11 1.71
CA VAL A 306 -3.69 -4.86 1.41
C VAL A 306 -2.29 -4.91 2.01
N LEU A 307 -1.30 -5.21 1.19
CA LEU A 307 0.09 -5.30 1.61
C LEU A 307 0.75 -3.91 1.60
N VAL A 308 1.31 -3.51 2.72
CA VAL A 308 1.94 -2.20 2.90
C VAL A 308 3.45 -2.32 2.72
N LYS A 309 4.01 -1.63 1.72
CA LYS A 309 5.46 -1.53 1.50
C LYS A 309 6.11 -0.36 2.25
N LYS A 310 5.37 0.74 2.37
CA LYS A 310 5.82 1.96 3.04
C LYS A 310 4.80 2.36 4.10
N LEU A 311 5.20 2.46 5.37
CA LEU A 311 4.28 2.77 6.47
C LEU A 311 3.55 4.11 6.31
N ASN A 312 4.19 5.10 5.65
CA ASN A 312 3.54 6.38 5.35
C ASN A 312 2.33 6.26 4.41
N ALA A 313 2.26 5.20 3.60
CA ALA A 313 1.12 4.95 2.72
C ALA A 313 -0.16 4.60 3.50
N VAL A 314 -0.06 4.07 4.73
CA VAL A 314 -1.21 3.78 5.60
C VAL A 314 -1.99 5.06 5.92
N GLU A 315 -1.29 6.09 6.41
CA GLU A 315 -1.88 7.40 6.70
C GLU A 315 -2.38 8.07 5.44
N ALA A 316 -1.55 8.05 4.40
CA ALA A 316 -1.82 8.69 3.14
C ALA A 316 -3.09 8.15 2.47
N LEU A 317 -3.31 6.82 2.48
CA LEU A 317 -4.52 6.21 1.93
C LEU A 317 -5.78 6.60 2.72
N GLY A 318 -5.68 6.69 4.05
CA GLY A 318 -6.78 7.17 4.90
C GLY A 318 -7.23 8.60 4.59
N SER A 319 -6.32 9.42 4.09
CA SER A 319 -6.56 10.82 3.73
C SER A 319 -6.90 11.03 2.24
N ALA A 320 -7.00 9.98 1.44
CA ALA A 320 -7.28 10.08 0.01
C ALA A 320 -8.64 10.74 -0.26
N THR A 321 -8.63 11.77 -1.12
CA THR A 321 -9.84 12.47 -1.61
C THR A 321 -10.23 11.97 -2.99
N ILE A 322 -9.27 11.44 -3.76
CA ILE A 322 -9.46 10.90 -5.09
C ILE A 322 -8.77 9.53 -5.21
N ILE A 323 -9.47 8.58 -5.82
CA ILE A 323 -8.88 7.33 -6.32
C ILE A 323 -8.94 7.36 -7.84
N ALA A 324 -7.79 7.47 -8.48
CA ALA A 324 -7.65 7.37 -9.92
C ALA A 324 -7.30 5.93 -10.28
N SER A 325 -8.25 5.24 -10.93
CA SER A 325 -8.13 3.84 -11.26
C SER A 325 -7.87 3.62 -12.74
N ASP A 326 -6.90 2.78 -13.08
CA ASP A 326 -6.88 2.19 -14.40
C ASP A 326 -8.12 1.30 -14.58
N LYS A 327 -8.59 1.17 -15.83
CA LYS A 327 -9.70 0.29 -16.16
C LYS A 327 -9.25 -1.17 -16.13
N THR A 328 -8.23 -1.49 -16.94
CA THR A 328 -7.80 -2.86 -17.24
C THR A 328 -7.08 -3.45 -16.02
N GLY A 329 -7.41 -4.70 -15.65
CA GLY A 329 -6.78 -5.38 -14.51
C GLY A 329 -7.18 -4.85 -13.13
N THR A 330 -7.78 -3.65 -13.04
CA THR A 330 -8.20 -3.03 -11.77
C THR A 330 -9.72 -3.00 -11.62
N LEU A 331 -10.43 -2.31 -12.52
CA LEU A 331 -11.91 -2.26 -12.52
C LEU A 331 -12.50 -3.45 -13.29
N THR A 332 -11.72 -4.02 -14.19
CA THR A 332 -12.05 -5.21 -14.99
C THR A 332 -11.16 -6.39 -14.63
N LEU A 333 -11.53 -7.59 -15.04
CA LEU A 333 -10.79 -8.82 -14.71
C LEU A 333 -9.48 -8.97 -15.49
N ASN A 334 -9.30 -8.21 -16.59
CA ASN A 334 -8.23 -8.40 -17.59
C ASN A 334 -8.29 -9.81 -18.22
N GLU A 335 -9.48 -10.37 -18.31
CA GLU A 335 -9.77 -11.67 -18.89
C GLU A 335 -10.71 -11.47 -20.04
N GLN A 336 -10.17 -11.31 -21.28
CA GLN A 336 -11.02 -11.15 -22.44
C GLN A 336 -12.01 -12.31 -22.52
N THR A 337 -13.27 -12.01 -22.69
CA THR A 337 -14.33 -13.02 -22.76
C THR A 337 -15.13 -12.86 -24.05
N VAL A 338 -15.32 -13.94 -24.81
CA VAL A 338 -16.19 -13.91 -25.98
C VAL A 338 -17.64 -13.72 -25.52
N LYS A 339 -18.33 -12.71 -26.06
CA LYS A 339 -19.73 -12.39 -25.74
C LYS A 339 -20.68 -12.54 -26.88
N LYS A 340 -20.24 -12.23 -28.10
CA LYS A 340 -21.08 -12.39 -29.30
C LYS A 340 -20.28 -12.99 -30.45
N ILE A 341 -20.95 -13.78 -31.29
CA ILE A 341 -20.45 -14.26 -32.58
C ILE A 341 -21.47 -13.82 -33.62
N VAL A 342 -21.00 -13.22 -34.73
CA VAL A 342 -21.85 -12.72 -35.81
C VAL A 342 -21.36 -13.30 -37.12
N LEU A 343 -22.25 -14.02 -37.82
CA LEU A 343 -21.97 -14.62 -39.13
C LEU A 343 -22.35 -13.66 -40.27
N PRO A 344 -21.79 -13.85 -41.49
CA PRO A 344 -22.10 -13.00 -42.67
C PRO A 344 -23.59 -12.96 -43.05
N ASN A 345 -24.34 -14.01 -42.72
CA ASN A 345 -25.77 -14.11 -42.95
C ASN A 345 -26.65 -13.39 -41.93
N ASN A 346 -26.07 -12.63 -40.98
CA ASN A 346 -26.69 -11.95 -39.81
C ASN A 346 -27.13 -12.91 -38.70
N GLU A 347 -26.76 -14.17 -38.73
CA GLU A 347 -26.93 -15.00 -37.54
C GLU A 347 -26.04 -14.52 -36.41
N THR A 348 -26.64 -14.42 -35.24
CA THR A 348 -25.94 -13.92 -34.04
C THR A 348 -26.06 -14.95 -32.93
N TYR A 349 -24.99 -15.11 -32.16
CA TYR A 349 -24.92 -16.01 -31.03
C TYR A 349 -24.42 -15.22 -29.82
N GLU A 350 -25.07 -15.39 -28.70
CA GLU A 350 -24.66 -14.80 -27.42
C GLU A 350 -23.93 -15.86 -26.59
N VAL A 351 -22.75 -15.50 -26.04
CA VAL A 351 -21.96 -16.38 -25.20
C VAL A 351 -22.07 -15.90 -23.75
N THR A 352 -22.63 -16.75 -22.90
CA THR A 352 -22.76 -16.48 -21.47
C THR A 352 -21.51 -16.92 -20.69
N GLY A 353 -21.45 -16.59 -19.41
CA GLY A 353 -20.27 -16.84 -18.56
C GLY A 353 -19.22 -15.76 -18.67
N VAL A 354 -18.26 -15.78 -17.76
CA VAL A 354 -17.19 -14.78 -17.60
C VAL A 354 -15.89 -15.47 -17.24
N GLY A 355 -14.78 -14.99 -17.79
CA GLY A 355 -13.44 -15.47 -17.49
C GLY A 355 -13.04 -16.75 -18.26
N TYR A 356 -11.85 -17.25 -17.95
CA TYR A 356 -11.21 -18.38 -18.61
C TYR A 356 -11.63 -19.71 -17.99
N ASN A 357 -12.81 -20.17 -18.33
CA ASN A 357 -13.37 -21.43 -17.81
C ASN A 357 -14.38 -22.02 -18.80
N ASP A 358 -14.89 -23.21 -18.47
CA ASP A 358 -15.93 -23.94 -19.21
C ASP A 358 -17.36 -23.51 -18.87
N LYS A 359 -17.54 -22.63 -17.87
CA LYS A 359 -18.87 -22.23 -17.39
C LYS A 359 -19.52 -21.23 -18.34
N GLY A 360 -20.71 -21.56 -18.80
CA GLY A 360 -21.51 -20.74 -19.71
C GLY A 360 -22.06 -21.55 -20.87
N GLU A 361 -22.88 -20.90 -21.67
CA GLU A 361 -23.58 -21.50 -22.78
C GLU A 361 -23.52 -20.59 -24.01
N ILE A 362 -23.56 -21.17 -25.20
CA ILE A 362 -23.68 -20.45 -26.46
C ILE A 362 -25.16 -20.49 -26.87
N LYS A 363 -25.82 -19.34 -26.84
CA LYS A 363 -27.23 -19.20 -27.14
C LYS A 363 -27.43 -18.63 -28.57
N PRO A 364 -28.01 -19.41 -29.50
CA PRO A 364 -28.34 -18.89 -30.82
C PRO A 364 -29.51 -17.87 -30.68
N PHE A 365 -29.42 -16.79 -31.46
CA PHE A 365 -30.47 -15.77 -31.50
C PHE A 365 -31.46 -16.11 -32.65
N LYS A 366 -32.77 -16.07 -32.37
CA LYS A 366 -33.86 -16.42 -33.30
C LYS A 366 -33.74 -17.86 -33.81
N ASN A 367 -33.78 -18.08 -35.15
CA ASN A 367 -33.78 -19.38 -35.79
C ASN A 367 -32.39 -19.93 -36.17
N SER A 368 -31.31 -19.40 -35.56
CA SER A 368 -29.93 -19.84 -35.83
C SER A 368 -29.66 -21.22 -35.22
N LYS A 369 -28.90 -22.08 -35.92
CA LYS A 369 -28.50 -23.38 -35.38
C LYS A 369 -27.09 -23.32 -34.86
N LEU A 370 -26.82 -23.97 -33.73
CA LEU A 370 -25.52 -23.98 -33.11
C LEU A 370 -24.41 -24.54 -34.02
N GLU A 371 -24.73 -25.51 -34.85
CA GLU A 371 -23.83 -26.13 -35.82
C GLU A 371 -23.22 -25.13 -36.82
N ASN A 372 -23.86 -23.99 -37.11
CA ASN A 372 -23.38 -23.00 -38.07
C ASN A 372 -22.10 -22.30 -37.64
N ILE A 373 -21.76 -22.30 -36.32
CA ILE A 373 -20.52 -21.73 -35.78
C ILE A 373 -19.40 -22.75 -35.62
N ASP A 374 -19.65 -24.05 -35.83
CA ASP A 374 -18.68 -25.13 -35.60
C ASP A 374 -17.34 -24.83 -36.27
N LYS A 375 -17.37 -24.47 -37.55
CA LYS A 375 -16.16 -24.16 -38.30
C LYS A 375 -15.42 -22.95 -37.74
N LEU A 376 -16.12 -21.88 -37.35
CA LEU A 376 -15.52 -20.69 -36.81
C LEU A 376 -14.84 -20.96 -35.45
N VAL A 377 -15.48 -21.75 -34.57
CA VAL A 377 -14.90 -22.13 -33.27
C VAL A 377 -13.64 -22.98 -33.48
N LYS A 378 -13.69 -23.99 -34.36
CA LYS A 378 -12.52 -24.82 -34.68
C LYS A 378 -11.35 -24.01 -35.25
N GLU A 379 -11.62 -23.05 -36.14
CA GLU A 379 -10.59 -22.17 -36.70
C GLU A 379 -9.91 -21.34 -35.61
N GLY A 380 -10.69 -20.92 -34.59
CA GLY A 380 -10.15 -20.25 -33.41
C GLY A 380 -9.25 -21.13 -32.54
N LEU A 381 -9.44 -22.45 -32.55
CA LEU A 381 -8.60 -23.41 -31.83
C LEU A 381 -7.34 -23.78 -32.62
N TYR A 382 -7.40 -23.96 -33.94
CA TYR A 382 -6.24 -24.21 -34.82
C TYR A 382 -5.27 -23.02 -34.82
N ASN A 383 -5.80 -21.81 -34.97
CA ASN A 383 -5.02 -20.59 -34.99
C ASN A 383 -4.93 -19.98 -33.58
N ASN A 384 -4.25 -20.66 -32.65
CA ASN A 384 -4.16 -20.30 -31.23
C ASN A 384 -2.79 -20.66 -30.70
N GLU A 385 -2.15 -19.72 -29.99
CA GLU A 385 -0.84 -19.87 -29.37
C GLU A 385 -0.92 -19.99 -27.84
N ALA A 386 -2.11 -19.81 -27.27
CA ALA A 386 -2.32 -19.91 -25.84
C ALA A 386 -2.50 -21.36 -25.38
N SER A 387 -2.50 -21.54 -24.07
CA SER A 387 -2.91 -22.79 -23.41
C SER A 387 -3.86 -22.48 -22.25
N LEU A 388 -4.83 -23.35 -22.06
CA LEU A 388 -5.81 -23.27 -20.97
C LEU A 388 -6.06 -24.68 -20.44
N SER A 389 -5.74 -24.93 -19.18
CA SER A 389 -5.82 -26.25 -18.57
C SER A 389 -6.40 -26.18 -17.16
N TYR A 390 -7.12 -27.22 -16.75
CA TYR A 390 -7.66 -27.34 -15.40
C TYR A 390 -6.71 -28.17 -14.55
N ILE A 391 -6.00 -27.52 -13.59
CA ILE A 391 -4.97 -28.12 -12.75
C ILE A 391 -5.26 -27.75 -11.30
N ASP A 392 -5.17 -28.70 -10.37
CA ASP A 392 -5.35 -28.50 -8.92
C ASP A 392 -6.62 -27.69 -8.56
N ASN A 393 -7.75 -28.04 -9.16
CA ASN A 393 -9.05 -27.36 -8.99
C ASN A 393 -9.10 -25.89 -9.45
N SER A 394 -8.18 -25.45 -10.30
CA SER A 394 -8.15 -24.12 -10.87
C SER A 394 -7.85 -24.14 -12.37
N TRP A 395 -8.40 -23.16 -13.10
CA TRP A 395 -8.04 -22.91 -14.48
C TRP A 395 -6.72 -22.14 -14.55
N VAL A 396 -5.75 -22.69 -15.26
CA VAL A 396 -4.44 -22.09 -15.49
C VAL A 396 -4.32 -21.78 -16.97
N ASN A 397 -4.01 -20.54 -17.30
CA ASN A 397 -3.85 -20.07 -18.67
C ASN A 397 -2.43 -19.57 -18.91
N PHE A 398 -1.98 -19.67 -20.15
CA PHE A 398 -0.73 -19.11 -20.61
C PHE A 398 -0.91 -18.61 -22.06
N GLY A 399 -0.40 -17.42 -22.38
CA GLY A 399 -0.47 -16.81 -23.71
C GLY A 399 -1.36 -15.57 -23.78
N ASP A 400 -1.67 -15.13 -25.01
CA ASP A 400 -2.48 -13.93 -25.27
C ASP A 400 -3.91 -14.07 -24.75
N SER A 401 -4.47 -12.98 -24.22
CA SER A 401 -5.79 -12.96 -23.57
C SER A 401 -6.95 -13.26 -24.54
N MET A 402 -6.85 -12.82 -25.79
CA MET A 402 -7.89 -13.11 -26.79
C MET A 402 -7.80 -14.56 -27.27
N ASP A 403 -6.59 -15.09 -27.38
CA ASP A 403 -6.36 -16.49 -27.70
C ASP A 403 -6.88 -17.41 -26.59
N THR A 404 -6.63 -17.06 -25.32
CA THR A 404 -7.17 -17.79 -24.17
C THR A 404 -8.71 -17.75 -24.14
N ALA A 405 -9.31 -16.61 -24.49
CA ALA A 405 -10.78 -16.49 -24.61
C ALA A 405 -11.37 -17.39 -25.68
N LEU A 406 -10.66 -17.60 -26.80
CA LEU A 406 -11.06 -18.56 -27.85
C LEU A 406 -10.97 -20.01 -27.37
N LEU A 407 -9.96 -20.36 -26.54
CA LEU A 407 -9.90 -21.68 -25.89
C LEU A 407 -11.09 -21.89 -24.94
N SER A 408 -11.42 -20.88 -24.11
CA SER A 408 -12.63 -20.93 -23.27
C SER A 408 -13.91 -21.09 -24.10
N LEU A 409 -14.01 -20.42 -25.24
CA LEU A 409 -15.13 -20.62 -26.19
C LEU A 409 -15.19 -22.06 -26.68
N GLY A 410 -14.05 -22.67 -27.01
CA GLY A 410 -13.96 -24.08 -27.39
C GLY A 410 -14.50 -25.02 -26.32
N TYR A 411 -14.10 -24.82 -25.05
CA TYR A 411 -14.63 -25.61 -23.92
C TYR A 411 -16.16 -25.44 -23.77
N LYS A 412 -16.68 -24.23 -23.91
CA LYS A 412 -18.14 -23.95 -23.87
C LYS A 412 -18.89 -24.59 -25.06
N TYR A 413 -18.19 -24.88 -26.14
CA TYR A 413 -18.69 -25.60 -27.30
C TYR A 413 -18.44 -27.12 -27.22
N ASN A 414 -17.92 -27.62 -26.07
CA ASN A 414 -17.54 -29.02 -25.84
C ASN A 414 -16.43 -29.56 -26.76
N LEU A 415 -15.45 -28.71 -27.07
CA LEU A 415 -14.23 -29.09 -27.80
C LEU A 415 -12.99 -28.97 -26.90
N GLU A 416 -12.13 -29.97 -26.91
CA GLU A 416 -10.85 -29.96 -26.21
C GLU A 416 -9.74 -29.38 -27.12
N SER A 417 -9.02 -28.38 -26.64
CA SER A 417 -8.05 -27.63 -27.43
C SER A 417 -6.77 -28.39 -27.78
N GLU A 418 -6.35 -29.37 -27.00
CA GLU A 418 -5.08 -30.06 -27.20
C GLU A 418 -5.08 -30.93 -28.49
N SER A 419 -6.21 -31.47 -28.86
CA SER A 419 -6.34 -32.26 -30.11
C SER A 419 -6.03 -31.46 -31.36
N PHE A 420 -6.29 -30.16 -31.37
CA PHE A 420 -6.10 -29.27 -32.53
C PHE A 420 -4.64 -28.83 -32.70
N LYS A 421 -3.82 -28.80 -31.65
CA LYS A 421 -2.41 -28.38 -31.74
C LYS A 421 -1.54 -29.34 -32.55
N ASN A 422 -1.86 -30.63 -32.50
CA ASN A 422 -1.07 -31.68 -33.17
C ASN A 422 -1.20 -31.64 -34.71
N ASP A 423 -2.26 -31.06 -35.23
CA ASP A 423 -2.53 -31.02 -36.68
C ASP A 423 -1.93 -29.77 -37.36
N VAL A 424 -1.37 -28.83 -36.60
CA VAL A 424 -0.80 -27.59 -37.13
C VAL A 424 0.59 -27.84 -37.70
N LEU A 425 0.74 -27.52 -39.01
CA LEU A 425 1.96 -27.69 -39.77
C LEU A 425 2.88 -26.47 -39.79
N GLY A 426 2.32 -25.29 -39.53
CA GLY A 426 3.09 -24.03 -39.49
C GLY A 426 2.23 -22.82 -39.14
N ARG A 427 2.88 -21.72 -38.77
CA ARG A 427 2.19 -20.51 -38.29
C ARG A 427 2.83 -19.25 -38.82
N ILE A 428 2.04 -18.19 -38.93
CA ILE A 428 2.48 -16.79 -38.95
C ILE A 428 1.98 -16.20 -37.63
N PRO A 429 2.87 -15.86 -36.68
CA PRO A 429 2.48 -15.31 -35.38
C PRO A 429 1.83 -13.94 -35.56
N TYR A 430 1.06 -13.51 -34.55
CA TYR A 430 0.46 -12.18 -34.55
C TYR A 430 1.52 -11.09 -34.31
N GLU A 431 1.54 -10.12 -35.20
CA GLU A 431 2.28 -8.86 -35.01
C GLU A 431 1.33 -7.66 -35.13
N SER A 432 1.48 -6.68 -34.25
CA SER A 432 0.58 -5.51 -34.19
C SER A 432 0.55 -4.74 -35.51
N ASP A 433 1.70 -4.61 -36.16
CA ASP A 433 1.83 -3.88 -37.43
C ASP A 433 1.21 -4.63 -38.61
N ALA A 434 1.23 -5.97 -38.58
CA ALA A 434 0.61 -6.83 -39.57
C ALA A 434 -0.90 -6.94 -39.34
N GLY A 435 -1.37 -6.94 -38.10
CA GLY A 435 -2.78 -6.97 -37.73
C GLY A 435 -3.49 -8.29 -37.93
N TYR A 436 -2.76 -9.41 -38.11
CA TYR A 436 -3.33 -10.76 -38.27
C TYR A 436 -2.38 -11.84 -37.78
N SER A 437 -2.92 -13.02 -37.49
CA SER A 437 -2.20 -14.31 -37.38
C SER A 437 -2.76 -15.37 -38.30
N CYS A 438 -1.95 -16.39 -38.61
CA CYS A 438 -2.31 -17.44 -39.53
C CYS A 438 -1.79 -18.80 -39.04
N ALA A 439 -2.60 -19.85 -39.16
CA ALA A 439 -2.18 -21.23 -38.94
C ALA A 439 -2.49 -22.10 -40.17
N PHE A 440 -1.52 -22.93 -40.56
CA PHE A 440 -1.65 -23.96 -41.60
C PHE A 440 -1.82 -25.30 -40.91
N TYR A 441 -2.90 -26.02 -41.16
CA TYR A 441 -3.21 -27.28 -40.48
C TYR A 441 -3.74 -28.36 -41.41
N LYS A 442 -3.58 -29.59 -40.96
CA LYS A 442 -4.05 -30.76 -41.73
C LYS A 442 -5.39 -31.24 -41.19
N GLU A 443 -6.38 -31.36 -42.07
CA GLU A 443 -7.68 -31.97 -41.76
C GLU A 443 -8.02 -33.03 -42.80
N GLY A 444 -7.87 -34.29 -42.44
CA GLY A 444 -7.96 -35.42 -43.37
C GLY A 444 -6.87 -35.37 -44.44
N GLU A 445 -7.25 -35.33 -45.72
CA GLU A 445 -6.31 -35.21 -46.87
C GLU A 445 -6.05 -33.74 -47.27
N ASN A 446 -6.80 -32.78 -46.70
CA ASN A 446 -6.72 -31.38 -47.08
C ASN A 446 -5.80 -30.61 -46.10
N ILE A 447 -5.12 -29.60 -46.67
CA ILE A 447 -4.41 -28.62 -45.86
C ILE A 447 -5.20 -27.33 -45.85
N ASN A 448 -5.69 -26.98 -44.72
CA ASN A 448 -6.49 -25.80 -44.49
C ASN A 448 -5.66 -24.66 -43.85
N VAL A 449 -6.18 -23.45 -44.00
CA VAL A 449 -5.57 -22.22 -43.48
C VAL A 449 -6.59 -21.47 -42.64
N SER A 450 -6.27 -21.24 -41.39
CA SER A 450 -7.03 -20.35 -40.48
C SER A 450 -6.35 -19.00 -40.38
N VAL A 451 -7.09 -17.92 -40.61
CA VAL A 451 -6.58 -16.55 -40.44
C VAL A 451 -7.54 -15.76 -39.57
N LYS A 452 -6.99 -15.11 -38.53
CA LYS A 452 -7.74 -14.20 -37.67
C LYS A 452 -7.01 -12.86 -37.51
N GLY A 453 -7.75 -11.78 -37.33
CA GLY A 453 -7.13 -10.46 -37.20
C GLY A 453 -8.12 -9.30 -37.28
N THR A 454 -7.60 -8.11 -37.57
CA THR A 454 -8.44 -6.92 -37.82
C THR A 454 -9.30 -7.10 -39.07
N LEU A 455 -10.50 -6.53 -39.02
CA LEU A 455 -11.46 -6.70 -40.13
C LEU A 455 -10.87 -6.27 -41.49
N GLU A 456 -10.21 -5.11 -41.51
CA GLU A 456 -9.63 -4.53 -42.71
C GLU A 456 -8.62 -5.49 -43.36
N LYS A 457 -7.75 -6.07 -42.53
CA LYS A 457 -6.71 -6.98 -42.95
C LYS A 457 -7.32 -8.31 -43.47
N ILE A 458 -8.24 -8.88 -42.73
CA ILE A 458 -8.92 -10.12 -43.12
C ILE A 458 -9.72 -9.95 -44.42
N LEU A 459 -10.43 -8.82 -44.59
CA LEU A 459 -11.16 -8.54 -45.83
C LEU A 459 -10.25 -8.38 -47.06
N SER A 460 -8.96 -8.02 -46.86
CA SER A 460 -7.98 -7.95 -47.97
C SER A 460 -7.63 -9.34 -48.55
N PHE A 461 -7.66 -10.39 -47.74
CA PHE A 461 -7.44 -11.79 -48.15
C PHE A 461 -8.66 -12.45 -48.73
N CYS A 462 -9.87 -11.91 -48.45
CA CYS A 462 -11.12 -12.55 -48.85
C CYS A 462 -11.45 -12.36 -50.35
N THR A 463 -12.23 -13.29 -50.88
CA THR A 463 -12.69 -13.28 -52.26
C THR A 463 -13.66 -12.12 -52.54
N THR A 464 -13.81 -11.74 -53.82
CA THR A 464 -14.70 -10.66 -54.26
C THR A 464 -16.20 -10.96 -54.05
N LYS A 465 -16.56 -12.19 -53.76
CA LYS A 465 -17.95 -12.59 -53.45
C LYS A 465 -18.41 -12.18 -52.04
N THR A 466 -17.49 -11.67 -51.19
CA THR A 466 -17.78 -11.26 -49.80
C THR A 466 -18.39 -9.87 -49.79
N ASP A 467 -19.58 -9.72 -49.24
CA ASP A 467 -20.23 -8.41 -49.04
C ASP A 467 -19.50 -7.62 -47.94
N LYS A 468 -18.48 -6.87 -48.36
CA LYS A 468 -17.57 -6.15 -47.47
C LYS A 468 -18.27 -5.01 -46.74
N GLU A 469 -19.23 -4.33 -47.35
CA GLU A 469 -19.93 -3.21 -46.73
C GLU A 469 -20.84 -3.66 -45.58
N LYS A 470 -21.59 -4.75 -45.84
CA LYS A 470 -22.44 -5.34 -44.80
C LYS A 470 -21.61 -5.78 -43.59
N ILE A 471 -20.47 -6.41 -43.78
CA ILE A 471 -19.60 -6.89 -42.70
C ILE A 471 -18.97 -5.73 -41.95
N ARG A 472 -18.57 -4.66 -42.68
CA ARG A 472 -18.10 -3.43 -42.01
C ARG A 472 -19.16 -2.84 -41.08
N LYS A 473 -20.40 -2.77 -41.51
CA LYS A 473 -21.51 -2.30 -40.70
C LYS A 473 -21.72 -3.16 -39.45
N GLN A 474 -21.67 -4.49 -39.60
CA GLN A 474 -21.75 -5.42 -38.47
C GLN A 474 -20.63 -5.17 -37.44
N ASN A 475 -19.40 -4.97 -37.94
CA ASN A 475 -18.27 -4.66 -37.08
C ASN A 475 -18.40 -3.31 -36.38
N GLU A 476 -18.87 -2.28 -37.10
CA GLU A 476 -19.12 -0.96 -36.50
C GLU A 476 -20.20 -1.03 -35.42
N ASP A 477 -21.27 -1.78 -35.62
CA ASP A 477 -22.35 -1.93 -34.66
C ASP A 477 -21.82 -2.63 -33.39
N LEU A 478 -21.01 -3.67 -33.52
CA LEU A 478 -20.34 -4.33 -32.38
C LEU A 478 -19.37 -3.39 -31.67
N ALA A 479 -18.58 -2.62 -32.41
CA ALA A 479 -17.65 -1.66 -31.85
C ALA A 479 -18.37 -0.52 -31.11
N LYS A 480 -19.52 -0.06 -31.57
CA LYS A 480 -20.37 0.92 -30.86
C LYS A 480 -20.93 0.38 -29.54
N GLU A 481 -21.16 -0.95 -29.47
CA GLU A 481 -21.53 -1.61 -28.20
C GLU A 481 -20.33 -1.81 -27.25
N GLY A 482 -19.12 -1.39 -27.65
CA GLY A 482 -17.92 -1.45 -26.79
C GLY A 482 -17.13 -2.75 -26.90
N TYR A 483 -17.46 -3.63 -27.86
CA TYR A 483 -16.73 -4.88 -28.06
C TYR A 483 -15.42 -4.67 -28.82
N ARG A 484 -14.39 -5.45 -28.45
CA ARG A 484 -13.25 -5.73 -29.32
C ARG A 484 -13.66 -6.81 -30.29
N VAL A 485 -13.37 -6.64 -31.59
CA VAL A 485 -13.81 -7.57 -32.60
C VAL A 485 -12.64 -8.18 -33.38
N LEU A 486 -12.61 -9.50 -33.49
CA LEU A 486 -11.74 -10.24 -34.39
C LEU A 486 -12.53 -10.81 -35.53
N ALA A 487 -12.00 -10.66 -36.75
CA ALA A 487 -12.52 -11.25 -37.96
C ALA A 487 -11.83 -12.61 -38.26
N PHE A 488 -12.58 -13.58 -38.71
CA PHE A 488 -12.11 -14.91 -39.02
C PHE A 488 -12.36 -15.26 -40.49
N ALA A 489 -11.38 -15.89 -41.12
CA ALA A 489 -11.49 -16.41 -42.49
C ALA A 489 -10.70 -17.71 -42.64
N THR A 490 -11.13 -18.56 -43.56
CA THR A 490 -10.53 -19.87 -43.84
C THR A 490 -10.31 -20.09 -45.34
N GLY A 491 -9.38 -20.94 -45.65
CA GLY A 491 -9.09 -21.37 -47.03
C GLY A 491 -8.45 -22.73 -47.08
N THR A 492 -8.35 -23.30 -48.28
CA THR A 492 -7.70 -24.60 -48.52
C THR A 492 -6.56 -24.45 -49.50
N ILE A 493 -5.44 -25.12 -49.24
CA ILE A 493 -4.25 -25.10 -50.10
C ILE A 493 -4.13 -26.45 -50.83
N LYS A 494 -4.11 -26.43 -52.16
CA LYS A 494 -3.95 -27.63 -52.99
C LYS A 494 -2.53 -28.14 -53.11
N LYS A 495 -1.52 -27.28 -52.97
CA LYS A 495 -0.09 -27.62 -53.02
C LYS A 495 0.62 -26.90 -51.85
N PHE A 496 0.84 -27.60 -50.77
CA PHE A 496 1.52 -27.07 -49.57
C PHE A 496 2.98 -27.57 -49.56
N LYS A 497 3.89 -26.66 -49.14
CA LYS A 497 5.29 -27.00 -48.86
C LYS A 497 5.59 -26.57 -47.44
N ILE A 498 6.11 -27.48 -46.65
CA ILE A 498 6.62 -27.14 -45.29
C ILE A 498 7.81 -26.20 -45.41
N LYS A 499 7.78 -25.09 -44.68
CA LYS A 499 8.80 -24.05 -44.67
C LYS A 499 9.17 -23.74 -43.22
N ASP A 500 10.40 -23.29 -43.01
CA ASP A 500 10.82 -22.78 -41.70
C ASP A 500 10.16 -21.42 -41.33
N ASN A 501 9.84 -20.60 -42.33
CA ASN A 501 9.15 -19.31 -42.17
C ASN A 501 8.11 -19.12 -43.28
N TYR A 502 6.88 -18.83 -42.85
CA TYR A 502 5.76 -18.49 -43.72
C TYR A 502 5.57 -16.98 -43.81
N LYS A 503 5.11 -16.50 -44.97
CA LYS A 503 4.87 -15.08 -45.22
C LYS A 503 3.45 -14.86 -45.76
N GLU A 504 3.01 -13.61 -45.81
CA GLU A 504 1.70 -13.18 -46.29
C GLU A 504 1.35 -13.78 -47.70
N ASN A 505 2.33 -13.88 -48.59
CA ASN A 505 2.17 -14.46 -49.92
C ASN A 505 1.87 -15.97 -49.92
N ASP A 506 2.00 -16.65 -48.82
CA ASP A 506 1.67 -18.07 -48.68
C ASP A 506 0.19 -18.29 -48.34
N ILE A 507 -0.55 -17.22 -48.04
CA ILE A 507 -1.98 -17.26 -47.70
C ILE A 507 -2.79 -17.26 -49.00
N PRO A 508 -3.67 -18.27 -49.21
CA PRO A 508 -4.54 -18.34 -50.41
C PRO A 508 -5.68 -17.29 -50.29
N LYS A 509 -6.50 -17.19 -51.32
CA LYS A 509 -7.76 -16.47 -51.24
C LYS A 509 -8.68 -17.16 -50.24
N LEU A 510 -9.24 -16.39 -49.30
CA LEU A 510 -9.98 -16.88 -48.16
C LEU A 510 -11.50 -16.67 -48.31
N THR A 511 -12.25 -17.46 -47.57
CA THR A 511 -13.68 -17.30 -47.34
C THR A 511 -13.89 -16.72 -45.97
N PHE A 512 -14.62 -15.62 -45.86
CA PHE A 512 -14.94 -14.98 -44.59
C PHE A 512 -15.91 -15.88 -43.80
N LEU A 513 -15.62 -16.12 -42.51
CA LEU A 513 -16.41 -16.94 -41.60
C LEU A 513 -17.34 -16.14 -40.67
N GLY A 514 -16.84 -15.10 -40.08
CA GLY A 514 -17.61 -14.30 -39.12
C GLY A 514 -16.74 -13.38 -38.25
N LEU A 515 -17.42 -12.71 -37.35
CA LEU A 515 -16.87 -11.81 -36.35
C LEU A 515 -17.05 -12.43 -34.97
N VAL A 516 -16.02 -12.35 -34.12
CA VAL A 516 -16.07 -12.72 -32.71
C VAL A 516 -15.84 -11.46 -31.90
N ALA A 517 -16.77 -11.16 -31.00
CA ALA A 517 -16.78 -9.97 -30.17
C ALA A 517 -16.39 -10.32 -28.73
N PHE A 518 -15.42 -9.61 -28.24
CA PHE A 518 -14.82 -9.79 -26.91
C PHE A 518 -15.08 -8.59 -26.02
N VAL A 519 -15.18 -8.84 -24.73
CA VAL A 519 -15.22 -7.80 -23.70
C VAL A 519 -14.31 -8.20 -22.54
N ASP A 520 -13.70 -7.22 -21.91
CA ASP A 520 -13.04 -7.38 -20.61
C ASP A 520 -14.10 -7.07 -19.52
N PRO A 521 -14.60 -8.09 -18.81
CA PRO A 521 -15.74 -7.91 -17.91
C PRO A 521 -15.38 -7.13 -16.67
N ILE A 522 -16.32 -6.32 -16.19
CA ILE A 522 -16.22 -5.58 -14.93
C ILE A 522 -16.14 -6.58 -13.77
N ARG A 523 -15.28 -6.28 -12.80
CA ARG A 523 -15.19 -7.05 -11.55
C ARG A 523 -16.51 -6.96 -10.77
N PRO A 524 -17.03 -8.07 -10.23
CA PRO A 524 -18.33 -8.08 -9.53
C PRO A 524 -18.40 -7.12 -8.34
N ASP A 525 -17.28 -6.89 -7.65
CA ASP A 525 -17.18 -6.02 -6.47
C ASP A 525 -16.96 -4.53 -6.80
N ALA A 526 -16.55 -4.19 -8.02
CA ALA A 526 -16.13 -2.83 -8.39
C ALA A 526 -17.26 -1.80 -8.24
N LYS A 527 -18.48 -2.11 -8.70
CA LYS A 527 -19.62 -1.20 -8.64
C LYS A 527 -20.00 -0.82 -7.20
N GLU A 528 -20.08 -1.82 -6.32
CA GLU A 528 -20.43 -1.59 -4.91
C GLU A 528 -19.32 -0.85 -4.16
N ALA A 529 -18.06 -1.18 -4.48
CA ALA A 529 -16.92 -0.49 -3.92
C ALA A 529 -16.85 1.00 -4.34
N ILE A 530 -17.12 1.33 -5.60
CA ILE A 530 -17.21 2.71 -6.09
C ILE A 530 -18.31 3.48 -5.37
N LYS A 531 -19.47 2.87 -5.18
CA LYS A 531 -20.58 3.47 -4.40
C LYS A 531 -20.14 3.76 -2.97
N SER A 532 -19.42 2.83 -2.35
CA SER A 532 -18.86 3.00 -1.00
C SER A 532 -17.80 4.08 -0.93
N CYS A 533 -16.93 4.22 -1.96
CA CYS A 533 -16.00 5.35 -2.09
C CYS A 533 -16.74 6.69 -2.09
N LYS A 534 -17.83 6.79 -2.88
CA LYS A 534 -18.65 8.01 -2.94
C LYS A 534 -19.28 8.34 -1.59
N GLN A 535 -19.75 7.34 -0.85
CA GLN A 535 -20.27 7.51 0.51
C GLN A 535 -19.18 7.96 1.49
N ALA A 536 -17.94 7.48 1.31
CA ALA A 536 -16.77 7.87 2.08
C ALA A 536 -16.23 9.26 1.70
N GLY A 537 -16.89 9.98 0.77
CA GLY A 537 -16.48 11.28 0.26
C GLY A 537 -15.27 11.24 -0.68
N ILE A 538 -14.96 10.07 -1.25
CA ILE A 538 -13.83 9.87 -2.16
C ILE A 538 -14.36 9.87 -3.59
N LYS A 539 -13.82 10.76 -4.43
CA LYS A 539 -14.10 10.78 -5.87
C LYS A 539 -13.31 9.68 -6.57
N THR A 540 -13.98 8.78 -7.29
CA THR A 540 -13.30 7.82 -8.14
C THR A 540 -13.27 8.34 -9.57
N VAL A 541 -12.10 8.30 -10.22
CA VAL A 541 -11.92 8.66 -11.63
C VAL A 541 -11.28 7.48 -12.37
N MET A 542 -11.68 7.29 -13.63
CA MET A 542 -11.14 6.22 -14.47
C MET A 542 -10.18 6.77 -15.51
N ILE A 543 -9.00 6.19 -15.61
CA ILE A 543 -7.96 6.56 -16.58
C ILE A 543 -7.63 5.33 -17.42
N THR A 544 -7.81 5.39 -18.75
CA THR A 544 -7.61 4.22 -19.61
C THR A 544 -7.02 4.58 -20.96
N GLY A 545 -6.30 3.62 -21.57
CA GLY A 545 -5.88 3.68 -22.98
C GLY A 545 -6.97 3.34 -23.98
N ASP A 546 -8.15 2.90 -23.53
CA ASP A 546 -9.24 2.45 -24.38
C ASP A 546 -9.93 3.56 -25.18
N HIS A 547 -10.71 3.12 -26.19
CA HIS A 547 -11.54 4.01 -26.99
C HIS A 547 -12.61 4.71 -26.12
N PRO A 548 -12.94 5.99 -26.37
CA PRO A 548 -13.89 6.76 -25.56
C PRO A 548 -15.26 6.08 -25.38
N LEU A 549 -15.80 5.46 -26.43
CA LEU A 549 -17.10 4.76 -26.35
C LEU A 549 -17.05 3.54 -25.41
N THR A 550 -15.96 2.77 -25.43
CA THR A 550 -15.75 1.63 -24.51
C THR A 550 -15.60 2.14 -23.08
N ALA A 551 -14.81 3.21 -22.90
CA ALA A 551 -14.62 3.83 -21.60
C ALA A 551 -15.94 4.37 -21.01
N PHE A 552 -16.78 4.98 -21.87
CA PHE A 552 -18.09 5.46 -21.46
C PHE A 552 -19.04 4.33 -21.04
N SER A 553 -19.11 3.26 -21.83
CA SER A 553 -19.96 2.10 -21.51
C SER A 553 -19.62 1.51 -20.14
N VAL A 554 -18.32 1.27 -19.87
CA VAL A 554 -17.83 0.76 -18.58
C VAL A 554 -18.09 1.75 -17.45
N ALA A 555 -17.80 3.04 -17.65
CA ALA A 555 -17.98 4.05 -16.63
C ALA A 555 -19.46 4.26 -16.27
N LYS A 556 -20.36 4.16 -17.24
CA LYS A 556 -21.81 4.25 -17.03
C LYS A 556 -22.34 3.04 -16.25
N GLU A 557 -21.87 1.83 -16.56
CA GLU A 557 -22.22 0.61 -15.80
C GLU A 557 -21.72 0.66 -14.36
N LEU A 558 -20.55 1.25 -14.13
CA LEU A 558 -19.95 1.48 -12.80
C LEU A 558 -20.55 2.69 -12.07
N GLU A 559 -21.47 3.45 -12.67
CA GLU A 559 -22.05 4.70 -12.12
C GLU A 559 -20.98 5.77 -11.80
N LEU A 560 -19.88 5.77 -12.54
CA LEU A 560 -18.81 6.78 -12.43
C LEU A 560 -19.20 8.09 -13.13
N CYS A 561 -19.88 8.02 -14.28
CA CYS A 561 -20.36 9.18 -15.03
C CYS A 561 -21.79 8.97 -15.49
N THR A 562 -22.48 10.07 -15.73
CA THR A 562 -23.86 10.08 -16.26
C THR A 562 -23.93 10.63 -17.68
N ASN A 563 -23.03 11.57 -18.00
CA ASN A 563 -23.04 12.29 -19.27
C ASN A 563 -21.70 12.13 -20.01
N GLU A 564 -21.77 12.15 -21.34
CA GLU A 564 -20.57 12.11 -22.19
C GLU A 564 -19.65 13.33 -21.99
N THR A 565 -20.18 14.44 -21.49
CA THR A 565 -19.39 15.66 -21.18
C THR A 565 -18.37 15.44 -20.04
N GLU A 566 -18.55 14.41 -19.23
CA GLU A 566 -17.63 14.06 -18.14
C GLU A 566 -16.42 13.24 -18.63
N ILE A 567 -16.41 12.88 -19.93
CA ILE A 567 -15.29 12.15 -20.56
C ILE A 567 -14.40 13.15 -21.28
N THR A 568 -13.12 12.81 -21.38
CA THR A 568 -12.14 13.48 -22.23
C THR A 568 -11.19 12.49 -22.88
N THR A 569 -10.58 12.91 -23.97
CA THR A 569 -9.61 12.12 -24.74
C THR A 569 -8.19 12.65 -24.56
N GLY A 570 -7.18 11.80 -24.81
CA GLY A 570 -5.79 12.22 -24.79
C GLY A 570 -5.48 13.38 -25.76
N LEU A 571 -6.19 13.49 -26.87
CA LEU A 571 -6.04 14.62 -27.81
C LEU A 571 -6.53 15.92 -27.18
N GLU A 572 -7.76 15.94 -26.65
CA GLU A 572 -8.30 17.12 -25.94
C GLU A 572 -7.44 17.54 -24.74
N LEU A 573 -6.94 16.54 -23.98
CA LEU A 573 -6.02 16.79 -22.87
C LEU A 573 -4.75 17.51 -23.32
N LYS A 574 -4.19 17.12 -24.47
CA LYS A 574 -2.99 17.77 -25.02
C LYS A 574 -3.25 19.21 -25.40
N GLU A 575 -4.35 19.49 -26.11
CA GLU A 575 -4.74 20.83 -26.51
C GLU A 575 -4.95 21.77 -25.30
N VAL A 576 -5.66 21.27 -24.27
CA VAL A 576 -5.90 22.06 -23.05
C VAL A 576 -4.60 22.27 -22.25
N TYR A 577 -3.71 21.26 -22.20
CA TYR A 577 -2.41 21.37 -21.53
C TYR A 577 -1.53 22.45 -22.19
N GLU A 578 -1.50 22.51 -23.51
CA GLU A 578 -0.78 23.53 -24.29
C GLU A 578 -1.36 24.95 -24.08
N SER A 579 -2.64 25.08 -23.70
CA SER A 579 -3.26 26.37 -23.36
C SER A 579 -2.88 26.92 -21.97
N GLY A 580 -2.16 26.14 -21.16
CA GLY A 580 -1.64 26.52 -19.84
C GLY A 580 -2.17 25.70 -18.68
N LEU A 581 -1.37 25.61 -17.62
CA LEU A 581 -1.62 24.75 -16.46
C LEU A 581 -2.92 25.10 -15.71
N ASP A 582 -3.23 26.39 -15.57
CA ASP A 582 -4.44 26.83 -14.87
C ASP A 582 -5.73 26.40 -15.60
N ASN A 583 -5.71 26.44 -16.95
CA ASN A 583 -6.81 25.96 -17.77
C ASN A 583 -6.94 24.45 -17.69
N PHE A 584 -5.81 23.76 -17.72
CA PHE A 584 -5.75 22.32 -17.58
C PHE A 584 -6.32 21.86 -16.23
N ASP A 585 -5.93 22.49 -15.12
CA ASP A 585 -6.39 22.15 -13.78
C ASP A 585 -7.91 22.38 -13.64
N LYS A 586 -8.44 23.46 -14.18
CA LYS A 586 -9.89 23.71 -14.23
C LYS A 586 -10.63 22.65 -15.05
N TYR A 587 -10.08 22.28 -16.19
CA TYR A 587 -10.66 21.27 -17.08
C TYR A 587 -10.69 19.88 -16.43
N ILE A 588 -9.58 19.43 -15.86
CA ILE A 588 -9.45 18.14 -15.16
C ILE A 588 -10.50 17.99 -14.05
N LYS A 589 -10.79 19.05 -13.31
CA LYS A 589 -11.76 19.02 -12.21
C LYS A 589 -13.17 18.61 -12.65
N THR A 590 -13.53 18.94 -13.92
CA THR A 590 -14.86 18.66 -14.49
C THR A 590 -14.99 17.24 -15.06
N LYS A 591 -13.88 16.50 -15.16
CA LYS A 591 -13.85 15.18 -15.79
C LYS A 591 -13.78 14.07 -14.76
N THR A 592 -14.34 12.92 -15.14
CA THR A 592 -14.31 11.67 -14.35
C THR A 592 -13.74 10.50 -15.13
N VAL A 593 -13.70 10.59 -16.47
CA VAL A 593 -13.20 9.53 -17.34
C VAL A 593 -12.20 10.11 -18.34
N PHE A 594 -11.03 9.50 -18.36
CA PHE A 594 -9.90 9.88 -19.22
C PHE A 594 -9.58 8.73 -20.15
N SER A 595 -9.84 8.89 -21.46
CA SER A 595 -9.71 7.85 -22.47
C SER A 595 -8.56 8.11 -23.44
N ARG A 596 -7.97 7.04 -24.03
CA ARG A 596 -6.79 7.11 -24.91
C ARG A 596 -5.64 7.94 -24.35
N VAL A 597 -5.37 7.77 -23.07
CA VAL A 597 -4.38 8.54 -22.32
C VAL A 597 -3.03 7.85 -22.41
N SER A 598 -1.98 8.61 -22.75
CA SER A 598 -0.60 8.12 -22.70
C SER A 598 -0.06 8.08 -21.26
N PRO A 599 1.03 7.32 -20.96
CA PRO A 599 1.65 7.30 -19.64
C PRO A 599 2.04 8.70 -19.13
N ILE A 600 2.53 9.58 -20.00
CA ILE A 600 2.87 10.95 -19.66
C ILE A 600 1.62 11.75 -19.27
N GLN A 601 0.53 11.57 -19.99
CA GLN A 601 -0.74 12.25 -19.66
C GLN A 601 -1.35 11.70 -18.36
N LYS A 602 -1.20 10.40 -18.04
CA LYS A 602 -1.55 9.87 -16.71
C LYS A 602 -0.82 10.63 -15.59
N LEU A 603 0.49 10.86 -15.78
CA LEU A 603 1.30 11.66 -14.84
C LEU A 603 0.77 13.10 -14.73
N GLN A 604 0.50 13.78 -15.86
CA GLN A 604 -0.01 15.17 -15.88
C GLN A 604 -1.35 15.30 -15.14
N ILE A 605 -2.25 14.32 -15.27
CA ILE A 605 -3.53 14.28 -14.54
C ILE A 605 -3.28 14.20 -13.02
N VAL A 606 -2.37 13.32 -12.60
CA VAL A 606 -2.02 13.16 -11.19
C VAL A 606 -1.44 14.44 -10.61
N GLU A 607 -0.51 15.07 -11.32
CA GLU A 607 0.09 16.34 -10.91
C GLU A 607 -0.93 17.48 -10.85
N SER A 608 -1.90 17.51 -11.77
CA SER A 608 -3.00 18.48 -11.77
C SER A 608 -3.84 18.35 -10.50
N TYR A 609 -4.29 17.16 -10.14
CA TYR A 609 -5.04 16.95 -8.90
C TYR A 609 -4.23 17.36 -7.66
N LYS A 610 -2.92 17.09 -7.63
CA LYS A 610 -2.04 17.55 -6.53
C LYS A 610 -1.94 19.07 -6.45
N ARG A 611 -1.83 19.77 -7.58
CA ARG A 611 -1.85 21.26 -7.62
C ARG A 611 -3.18 21.83 -7.14
N LEU A 612 -4.28 21.16 -7.45
CA LEU A 612 -5.63 21.48 -6.94
C LEU A 612 -5.77 21.25 -5.43
N GLY A 613 -4.77 20.67 -4.77
CA GLY A 613 -4.77 20.38 -3.33
C GLY A 613 -5.45 19.07 -2.96
N GLU A 614 -5.79 18.25 -3.94
CA GLU A 614 -6.38 16.93 -3.71
C GLU A 614 -5.33 15.91 -3.28
N PHE A 615 -5.75 14.92 -2.52
CA PHE A 615 -4.90 13.81 -2.10
C PHE A 615 -5.25 12.57 -2.93
N ILE A 616 -4.39 12.27 -3.90
CA ILE A 616 -4.69 11.28 -4.92
C ILE A 616 -4.01 9.93 -4.64
N ALA A 617 -4.81 8.86 -4.63
CA ALA A 617 -4.37 7.48 -4.75
C ALA A 617 -4.52 7.03 -6.21
N VAL A 618 -3.51 6.37 -6.75
CA VAL A 618 -3.52 5.85 -8.13
C VAL A 618 -3.39 4.35 -8.09
N THR A 619 -4.25 3.63 -8.83
CA THR A 619 -4.10 2.18 -9.04
C THR A 619 -3.61 1.88 -10.44
N GLY A 620 -2.81 0.83 -10.57
CA GLY A 620 -2.32 0.35 -11.85
C GLY A 620 -1.69 -1.02 -11.75
N ASP A 621 -1.62 -1.73 -12.88
CA ASP A 621 -1.06 -3.09 -12.98
C ASP A 621 0.10 -3.18 -13.96
N GLY A 622 0.29 -2.17 -14.82
CA GLY A 622 1.25 -2.18 -15.92
C GLY A 622 2.47 -1.26 -15.71
N VAL A 623 3.45 -1.45 -16.59
CA VAL A 623 4.63 -0.57 -16.69
C VAL A 623 4.22 0.87 -17.02
N ASN A 624 3.17 1.04 -17.84
CA ASN A 624 2.65 2.33 -18.27
C ASN A 624 2.08 3.18 -17.13
N ASP A 625 1.75 2.55 -16.00
CA ASP A 625 1.20 3.23 -14.82
C ASP A 625 2.29 3.70 -13.85
N SER A 626 3.51 3.18 -13.98
CA SER A 626 4.59 3.44 -13.03
C SER A 626 4.90 4.92 -12.81
N PRO A 627 4.93 5.80 -13.83
CA PRO A 627 5.13 7.23 -13.60
C PRO A 627 4.02 7.85 -12.75
N ALA A 628 2.76 7.48 -13.01
CA ALA A 628 1.59 7.95 -12.25
C ALA A 628 1.57 7.39 -10.82
N LEU A 629 1.87 6.09 -10.63
CA LEU A 629 2.01 5.44 -9.32
C LEU A 629 3.07 6.10 -8.45
N LYS A 630 4.22 6.47 -9.04
CA LYS A 630 5.32 7.13 -8.34
C LYS A 630 4.98 8.57 -7.95
N ALA A 631 4.29 9.31 -8.82
CA ALA A 631 3.93 10.70 -8.60
C ALA A 631 2.76 10.90 -7.64
N ALA A 632 1.88 9.90 -7.50
CA ALA A 632 0.74 9.93 -6.60
C ALA A 632 1.14 10.10 -5.13
N ASN A 633 0.21 10.58 -4.30
CA ASN A 633 0.39 10.53 -2.84
C ASN A 633 0.46 9.08 -2.36
N VAL A 634 -0.33 8.18 -2.97
CA VAL A 634 -0.30 6.75 -2.74
C VAL A 634 -0.40 6.00 -4.07
N GLY A 635 0.67 5.32 -4.46
CA GLY A 635 0.62 4.36 -5.56
C GLY A 635 0.18 2.99 -5.07
N ILE A 636 -0.81 2.40 -5.72
CA ILE A 636 -1.41 1.10 -5.39
C ILE A 636 -1.22 0.16 -6.57
N ALA A 637 -0.42 -0.87 -6.41
CA ALA A 637 -0.26 -1.91 -7.43
C ALA A 637 -1.24 -3.06 -7.22
N MET A 638 -1.70 -3.67 -8.32
CA MET A 638 -2.49 -4.90 -8.26
C MET A 638 -1.57 -6.11 -8.05
N GLY A 639 -2.06 -7.16 -7.40
CA GLY A 639 -1.31 -8.39 -7.10
C GLY A 639 -0.91 -9.15 -8.36
N SER A 640 -1.80 -9.18 -9.37
CA SER A 640 -1.54 -9.73 -10.71
C SER A 640 -0.70 -8.81 -11.61
N GLY A 641 -0.46 -7.55 -11.18
CA GLY A 641 0.30 -6.58 -11.97
C GLY A 641 1.76 -6.95 -12.16
N THR A 642 2.42 -6.22 -13.06
CA THR A 642 3.84 -6.39 -13.38
C THR A 642 4.73 -6.07 -12.17
N ASP A 643 5.92 -6.65 -12.14
CA ASP A 643 6.89 -6.42 -11.06
C ASP A 643 7.27 -4.93 -10.94
N VAL A 644 7.31 -4.22 -12.07
CA VAL A 644 7.58 -2.77 -12.11
C VAL A 644 6.48 -2.00 -11.38
N ALA A 645 5.21 -2.33 -11.64
CA ALA A 645 4.09 -1.71 -10.94
C ALA A 645 4.12 -2.02 -9.44
N LYS A 646 4.33 -3.31 -9.07
CA LYS A 646 4.45 -3.74 -7.67
C LYS A 646 5.61 -3.07 -6.94
N GLU A 647 6.73 -2.85 -7.61
CA GLU A 647 7.87 -2.18 -6.98
C GLU A 647 7.65 -0.68 -6.81
N THR A 648 7.04 -0.03 -7.78
CA THR A 648 6.74 1.40 -7.76
C THR A 648 5.64 1.73 -6.74
N GLY A 649 4.63 0.87 -6.64
CA GLY A 649 3.53 1.04 -5.71
C GLY A 649 3.98 1.07 -4.24
N ALA A 650 3.37 1.93 -3.44
CA ALA A 650 3.54 1.97 -1.99
C ALA A 650 2.70 0.91 -1.26
N LEU A 651 1.62 0.46 -1.90
CA LEU A 651 0.71 -0.60 -1.46
C LEU A 651 0.51 -1.63 -2.58
N ILE A 652 0.18 -2.87 -2.21
CA ILE A 652 -0.19 -3.94 -3.16
C ILE A 652 -1.51 -4.57 -2.72
N ILE A 653 -2.45 -4.71 -3.63
CA ILE A 653 -3.74 -5.40 -3.42
C ILE A 653 -3.58 -6.86 -3.87
N THR A 654 -3.43 -7.78 -2.94
CA THR A 654 -3.03 -9.17 -3.23
C THR A 654 -4.14 -10.03 -3.83
N ASP A 655 -5.40 -9.63 -3.71
CA ASP A 655 -6.58 -10.33 -4.25
C ASP A 655 -7.17 -9.64 -5.49
N ASP A 656 -6.50 -8.60 -5.99
CA ASP A 656 -6.89 -7.79 -7.14
C ASP A 656 -8.31 -7.17 -7.05
N LYS A 657 -8.90 -7.11 -5.85
CA LYS A 657 -10.25 -6.54 -5.67
C LYS A 657 -10.18 -5.05 -5.37
N PHE A 658 -10.96 -4.26 -6.13
CA PHE A 658 -11.08 -2.83 -5.88
C PHE A 658 -11.64 -2.53 -4.47
N SER A 659 -12.53 -3.40 -3.95
CA SER A 659 -13.08 -3.31 -2.59
C SER A 659 -12.02 -3.39 -1.50
N SER A 660 -10.90 -4.07 -1.73
CA SER A 660 -9.80 -4.15 -0.76
C SER A 660 -9.10 -2.80 -0.54
N ILE A 661 -9.17 -1.88 -1.51
CA ILE A 661 -8.67 -0.50 -1.34
C ILE A 661 -9.45 0.22 -0.23
N LEU A 662 -10.77 0.01 -0.16
CA LEU A 662 -11.59 0.58 0.92
C LEU A 662 -11.22 0.02 2.30
N ASN A 663 -10.85 -1.25 2.38
CA ASN A 663 -10.31 -1.81 3.62
C ASN A 663 -9.04 -1.07 4.06
N GLY A 664 -8.20 -0.71 3.09
CA GLY A 664 -7.01 0.11 3.34
C GLY A 664 -7.37 1.53 3.80
N VAL A 665 -8.36 2.17 3.19
CA VAL A 665 -8.86 3.49 3.61
C VAL A 665 -9.40 3.45 5.03
N GLU A 666 -10.18 2.44 5.38
CA GLU A 666 -10.75 2.24 6.71
C GLU A 666 -9.65 2.13 7.78
N GLU A 667 -8.68 1.24 7.56
CA GLU A 667 -7.56 1.03 8.50
C GLU A 667 -6.63 2.26 8.57
N GLY A 668 -6.43 2.98 7.47
CA GLY A 668 -5.65 4.22 7.45
C GLY A 668 -6.33 5.33 8.27
N ARG A 669 -7.64 5.51 8.13
CA ARG A 669 -8.43 6.43 8.97
C ARG A 669 -8.43 6.02 10.43
N CYS A 670 -8.53 4.70 10.72
CA CYS A 670 -8.45 4.16 12.07
C CYS A 670 -7.09 4.45 12.73
N ALA A 671 -5.98 4.27 12.00
CA ALA A 671 -4.64 4.59 12.49
C ALA A 671 -4.53 6.05 12.92
N TYR A 672 -4.99 6.97 12.06
CA TYR A 672 -5.00 8.40 12.36
C TYR A 672 -5.87 8.75 13.56
N ASP A 673 -7.10 8.19 13.65
CA ASP A 673 -8.00 8.40 14.78
C ASP A 673 -7.38 7.87 16.09
N ASN A 674 -6.66 6.75 16.07
CA ASN A 674 -6.00 6.21 17.25
C ASN A 674 -4.84 7.11 17.73
N VAL A 675 -4.05 7.67 16.81
CA VAL A 675 -3.04 8.67 17.15
C VAL A 675 -3.69 9.90 17.81
N ARG A 676 -4.84 10.37 17.32
CA ARG A 676 -5.58 11.48 17.94
C ARG A 676 -6.09 11.14 19.34
N LYS A 677 -6.63 9.94 19.54
CA LYS A 677 -7.12 9.47 20.85
C LYS A 677 -6.02 9.46 21.90
N VAL A 678 -4.83 8.96 21.55
CA VAL A 678 -3.67 8.98 22.45
C VAL A 678 -3.20 10.41 22.69
N THR A 679 -3.16 11.25 21.64
CA THR A 679 -2.81 12.66 21.77
C THR A 679 -3.77 13.39 22.72
N TYR A 680 -5.07 13.10 22.62
CA TYR A 680 -6.11 13.64 23.52
C TYR A 680 -5.83 13.24 24.96
N MET A 681 -5.57 11.96 25.22
CA MET A 681 -5.27 11.46 26.56
C MET A 681 -4.03 12.15 27.16
N LEU A 682 -2.88 12.05 26.49
CA LEU A 682 -1.61 12.57 26.97
C LEU A 682 -1.66 14.07 27.31
N LEU A 683 -2.22 14.85 26.36
CA LEU A 683 -2.25 16.30 26.54
C LEU A 683 -3.27 16.74 27.61
N SER A 684 -4.39 16.03 27.75
CA SER A 684 -5.36 16.35 28.82
C SER A 684 -4.77 16.05 30.20
N CYS A 685 -4.06 14.94 30.35
CA CYS A 685 -3.33 14.60 31.58
C CYS A 685 -2.27 15.66 31.90
N GLY A 686 -1.41 16.01 30.92
CA GLY A 686 -0.40 17.05 31.12
C GLY A 686 -0.99 18.43 31.48
N VAL A 687 -2.10 18.84 30.80
CA VAL A 687 -2.79 20.10 31.17
C VAL A 687 -3.32 20.04 32.60
N SER A 688 -3.87 18.90 33.05
CA SER A 688 -4.40 18.76 34.40
C SER A 688 -3.30 18.93 35.47
N GLU A 689 -2.13 18.37 35.25
CA GLU A 689 -0.96 18.47 36.08
C GLU A 689 -0.46 19.93 36.15
N VAL A 690 -0.29 20.57 35.01
CA VAL A 690 0.11 21.98 34.91
C VAL A 690 -0.87 22.90 35.64
N VAL A 691 -2.18 22.70 35.45
CA VAL A 691 -3.22 23.49 36.15
C VAL A 691 -3.13 23.30 37.65
N PHE A 692 -2.96 22.05 38.09
CA PHE A 692 -2.82 21.73 39.49
C PHE A 692 -1.60 22.46 40.15
N TYR A 693 -0.45 22.45 39.49
CA TYR A 693 0.75 23.17 39.94
C TYR A 693 0.56 24.69 39.95
N ILE A 694 -0.01 25.23 38.86
CA ILE A 694 -0.22 26.69 38.80
C ILE A 694 -1.14 27.18 39.93
N LEU A 695 -2.24 26.46 40.18
CA LEU A 695 -3.18 26.81 41.25
C LEU A 695 -2.52 26.71 42.64
N SER A 696 -1.74 25.64 42.89
CA SER A 696 -1.02 25.48 44.15
C SER A 696 -0.02 26.62 44.38
N ILE A 697 0.76 26.98 43.39
CA ILE A 697 1.72 28.09 43.47
C ILE A 697 1.01 29.45 43.67
N ALA A 698 -0.09 29.69 42.91
CA ALA A 698 -0.81 30.96 42.95
C ALA A 698 -1.42 31.22 44.32
N LEU A 699 -1.92 30.16 44.96
CA LEU A 699 -2.59 30.23 46.27
C LEU A 699 -1.66 29.90 47.47
N ASN A 700 -0.36 29.80 47.26
CA ASN A 700 0.67 29.56 48.28
C ASN A 700 0.54 28.23 49.03
N TYR A 701 0.09 27.17 48.35
CA TYR A 701 0.17 25.81 48.88
C TYR A 701 1.54 25.20 48.57
N ASP A 702 1.91 24.20 49.38
CA ASP A 702 3.12 23.41 49.17
C ASP A 702 3.12 22.72 47.80
N ILE A 703 4.31 22.36 47.36
CA ILE A 703 4.48 21.63 46.09
C ILE A 703 3.64 20.35 46.13
N PRO A 704 2.64 20.20 45.22
CA PRO A 704 1.61 19.19 45.41
C PRO A 704 2.07 17.75 45.07
N LEU A 705 2.95 17.57 44.10
CA LEU A 705 3.56 16.27 43.76
C LEU A 705 5.07 16.45 43.58
N THR A 706 5.85 15.45 43.95
CA THR A 706 7.27 15.42 43.63
C THR A 706 7.55 15.10 42.16
N ALA A 707 8.73 15.47 41.67
CA ALA A 707 9.14 15.11 40.29
C ALA A 707 9.11 13.59 40.07
N VAL A 708 9.43 12.81 41.07
CA VAL A 708 9.39 11.35 41.11
C VAL A 708 7.96 10.81 40.90
N GLN A 709 6.98 11.41 41.62
CA GLN A 709 5.56 11.02 41.48
C GLN A 709 4.98 11.35 40.10
N LEU A 710 5.39 12.46 39.50
CA LEU A 710 4.98 12.79 38.11
C LEU A 710 5.60 11.86 37.08
N LEU A 711 6.90 11.54 37.21
CA LEU A 711 7.55 10.53 36.38
C LEU A 711 6.84 9.18 36.51
N TRP A 712 6.40 8.83 37.71
CA TRP A 712 5.62 7.62 37.93
C TRP A 712 4.29 7.62 37.18
N LEU A 713 3.54 8.72 37.22
CA LEU A 713 2.29 8.85 36.45
C LEU A 713 2.53 8.71 34.95
N ASN A 714 3.52 9.41 34.42
CA ASN A 714 3.82 9.35 32.97
C ASN A 714 4.29 7.96 32.54
N LEU A 715 5.11 7.29 33.36
CA LEU A 715 5.64 5.97 33.03
C LEU A 715 4.57 4.87 33.15
N VAL A 716 3.88 4.81 34.30
CA VAL A 716 3.02 3.67 34.63
C VAL A 716 1.61 3.86 34.10
N THR A 717 1.06 5.07 34.21
CA THR A 717 -0.31 5.30 33.76
C THR A 717 -0.35 5.61 32.27
N ASP A 718 0.32 6.67 31.85
CA ASP A 718 0.25 7.12 30.46
C ASP A 718 0.97 6.18 29.51
N GLY A 719 2.21 5.78 29.80
CA GLY A 719 3.00 4.94 28.90
C GLY A 719 2.41 3.56 28.60
N ILE A 720 1.70 2.93 29.55
CA ILE A 720 1.03 1.64 29.33
C ILE A 720 -0.30 1.84 28.58
N GLN A 721 -1.05 2.88 28.89
CA GLN A 721 -2.36 3.15 28.31
C GLN A 721 -2.28 3.67 26.88
N ASP A 722 -1.24 4.43 26.52
CA ASP A 722 -0.96 4.90 25.17
C ASP A 722 -0.85 3.76 24.17
N VAL A 723 -0.07 2.75 24.56
CA VAL A 723 0.07 1.52 23.78
C VAL A 723 -1.28 0.83 23.62
N ALA A 724 -2.05 0.73 24.70
CA ALA A 724 -3.36 0.04 24.68
C ALA A 724 -4.40 0.78 23.83
N LEU A 725 -4.43 2.11 23.83
CA LEU A 725 -5.31 2.90 22.96
C LEU A 725 -4.96 2.77 21.49
N SER A 726 -3.70 2.51 21.14
CA SER A 726 -3.28 2.28 19.75
C SER A 726 -3.94 1.04 19.10
N PHE A 727 -4.46 0.11 19.90
CA PHE A 727 -5.17 -1.08 19.44
C PHE A 727 -6.68 -0.87 19.23
N GLU A 728 -7.20 0.35 19.42
CA GLU A 728 -8.62 0.61 19.34
C GLU A 728 -9.16 0.29 17.93
N SER A 729 -10.36 -0.29 17.88
CA SER A 729 -11.01 -0.65 16.61
C SER A 729 -11.57 0.57 15.89
N SER A 730 -11.80 0.45 14.56
CA SER A 730 -12.42 1.49 13.75
C SER A 730 -13.85 1.79 14.26
N GLU A 731 -14.30 3.03 14.09
CA GLU A 731 -15.67 3.42 14.36
C GLU A 731 -16.57 3.02 13.21
N LYS A 732 -17.82 2.60 13.50
CA LYS A 732 -18.76 2.06 12.50
C LYS A 732 -19.12 3.04 11.38
N ASP A 733 -18.93 4.32 11.60
CA ASP A 733 -19.24 5.40 10.65
C ASP A 733 -17.98 5.94 9.93
N ILE A 734 -16.81 5.33 10.12
CA ILE A 734 -15.53 5.83 9.62
C ILE A 734 -15.51 5.99 8.09
N LEU A 735 -16.19 5.10 7.36
CA LEU A 735 -16.36 5.18 5.91
C LEU A 735 -17.55 6.06 5.46
N LYS A 736 -18.30 6.67 6.42
CA LYS A 736 -19.36 7.64 6.11
C LYS A 736 -18.87 9.08 6.30
N ARG A 737 -17.70 9.27 6.87
CA ARG A 737 -17.08 10.58 7.05
C ARG A 737 -16.33 10.97 5.79
N LYS A 738 -16.33 12.28 5.47
CA LYS A 738 -15.47 12.82 4.40
C LYS A 738 -14.00 12.66 4.77
N PRO A 739 -13.10 12.53 3.78
CA PRO A 739 -11.66 12.59 4.03
C PRO A 739 -11.29 13.89 4.75
N ARG A 740 -10.36 13.83 5.67
CA ARG A 740 -9.83 15.03 6.32
C ARG A 740 -8.96 15.81 5.34
N ASP A 741 -8.97 17.13 5.44
CA ASP A 741 -8.09 17.96 4.64
C ASP A 741 -6.62 17.63 4.97
N PRO A 742 -5.80 17.25 3.98
CA PRO A 742 -4.38 16.95 4.19
C PRO A 742 -3.56 18.09 4.82
N LYS A 743 -4.06 19.33 4.68
CA LYS A 743 -3.46 20.53 5.28
C LYS A 743 -3.95 20.81 6.69
N GLU A 744 -5.00 20.10 7.15
CA GLU A 744 -5.56 20.28 8.48
C GLU A 744 -4.53 19.88 9.55
N SER A 745 -4.44 20.70 10.60
CA SER A 745 -3.61 20.38 11.76
C SER A 745 -4.20 19.18 12.50
N LEU A 746 -3.33 18.32 13.07
CA LEU A 746 -3.77 17.28 14.00
C LEU A 746 -4.60 17.87 15.15
N PHE A 747 -4.24 19.08 15.56
CA PHE A 747 -4.87 19.88 16.61
C PHE A 747 -5.91 20.83 15.99
N ASP A 748 -7.04 20.27 15.59
CA ASP A 748 -8.21 21.06 15.22
C ASP A 748 -8.83 21.77 16.44
N ARG A 749 -9.85 22.57 16.19
CA ARG A 749 -10.53 23.34 17.25
C ARG A 749 -11.22 22.42 18.25
N LEU A 750 -11.76 21.30 17.78
CA LEU A 750 -12.47 20.32 18.62
C LEU A 750 -11.49 19.72 19.63
N LEU A 751 -10.42 19.10 19.14
CA LEU A 751 -9.40 18.46 19.99
C LEU A 751 -8.79 19.42 20.99
N LYS A 752 -8.47 20.66 20.58
CA LYS A 752 -7.95 21.68 21.50
C LYS A 752 -8.91 22.02 22.62
N ASN A 753 -10.21 22.19 22.29
CA ASN A 753 -11.22 22.52 23.29
C ASN A 753 -11.43 21.36 24.27
N GLU A 754 -11.44 20.14 23.79
CA GLU A 754 -11.57 18.94 24.65
C GLU A 754 -10.38 18.78 25.59
N ILE A 755 -9.15 18.89 25.06
CA ILE A 755 -7.93 18.82 25.88
C ILE A 755 -7.94 19.88 26.98
N MET A 756 -8.21 21.13 26.62
CA MET A 756 -8.19 22.23 27.58
C MET A 756 -9.30 22.08 28.61
N LEU A 757 -10.51 21.72 28.20
CA LEU A 757 -11.63 21.65 29.13
C LEU A 757 -11.53 20.47 30.09
N ILE A 758 -11.22 19.28 29.58
CA ILE A 758 -11.07 18.09 30.42
C ILE A 758 -9.84 18.24 31.34
N GLY A 759 -8.70 18.69 30.80
CA GLY A 759 -7.50 18.95 31.63
C GLY A 759 -7.73 19.98 32.74
N LEU A 760 -8.45 21.08 32.42
CA LEU A 760 -8.83 22.08 33.42
C LEU A 760 -9.74 21.49 34.52
N ILE A 761 -10.78 20.72 34.14
CA ILE A 761 -11.70 20.11 35.11
C ILE A 761 -10.95 19.10 35.98
N MET A 762 -10.11 18.25 35.42
CA MET A 762 -9.28 17.31 36.17
C MET A 762 -8.37 18.05 37.15
N GLY A 763 -7.63 19.07 36.67
CA GLY A 763 -6.73 19.85 37.47
C GLY A 763 -7.42 20.60 38.63
N ILE A 764 -8.58 21.22 38.40
CA ILE A 764 -9.40 21.88 39.44
C ILE A 764 -9.95 20.85 40.43
N THR A 765 -10.38 19.67 39.98
CA THR A 765 -10.88 18.60 40.86
C THR A 765 -9.76 18.14 41.81
N VAL A 766 -8.58 17.86 41.25
CA VAL A 766 -7.42 17.44 42.04
C VAL A 766 -7.01 18.55 43.06
N PHE A 767 -6.98 19.80 42.63
CA PHE A 767 -6.66 20.93 43.49
C PHE A 767 -7.71 21.11 44.58
N GLY A 768 -9.00 20.97 44.29
CA GLY A 768 -10.06 21.04 45.30
C GLY A 768 -9.93 19.96 46.39
N VAL A 769 -9.57 18.73 45.99
CA VAL A 769 -9.29 17.65 46.93
C VAL A 769 -8.01 17.93 47.73
N TRP A 770 -6.98 18.52 47.09
CA TRP A 770 -5.75 18.95 47.77
C TRP A 770 -6.02 19.91 48.92
N ILE A 771 -6.80 20.98 48.66
CA ILE A 771 -7.21 21.94 49.69
C ILE A 771 -8.00 21.24 50.80
N TYR A 772 -8.94 20.38 50.46
CA TYR A 772 -9.75 19.66 51.41
C TYR A 772 -8.91 18.77 52.35
N LEU A 773 -7.90 18.09 51.83
CA LEU A 773 -6.99 17.25 52.62
C LEU A 773 -6.11 18.05 53.56
N ILE A 774 -5.58 19.20 53.11
CA ILE A 774 -4.67 20.04 53.90
C ILE A 774 -5.44 20.91 54.92
N ASP A 775 -6.43 21.72 54.45
CA ASP A 775 -7.05 22.74 55.27
C ASP A 775 -8.21 22.20 56.14
N VAL A 776 -8.96 21.17 55.61
CA VAL A 776 -10.13 20.65 56.33
C VAL A 776 -9.80 19.42 57.14
N LEU A 777 -9.06 18.47 56.58
CA LEU A 777 -8.69 17.24 57.28
C LEU A 777 -7.36 17.39 58.07
N GLY A 778 -6.54 18.42 57.81
CA GLY A 778 -5.28 18.66 58.48
C GLY A 778 -4.22 17.59 58.24
N TYR A 779 -4.23 16.97 57.05
CA TYR A 779 -3.26 15.94 56.73
C TYR A 779 -1.87 16.54 56.50
N GLU A 780 -0.85 15.78 56.88
CA GLU A 780 0.52 16.11 56.49
C GLU A 780 0.67 16.08 54.97
N VAL A 781 1.56 16.95 54.44
CA VAL A 781 1.77 17.10 53.00
C VAL A 781 2.10 15.75 52.31
N SER A 782 2.92 14.89 52.96
CA SER A 782 3.30 13.58 52.42
C SER A 782 2.10 12.63 52.31
N VAL A 783 1.19 12.63 53.29
CA VAL A 783 -0.03 11.84 53.30
C VAL A 783 -1.00 12.35 52.25
N ALA A 784 -1.18 13.66 52.12
CA ALA A 784 -2.02 14.30 51.13
C ALA A 784 -1.52 14.00 49.72
N ARG A 785 -0.20 14.06 49.47
CA ARG A 785 0.42 13.67 48.17
C ARG A 785 0.05 12.24 47.76
N SER A 786 0.09 11.30 48.69
CA SER A 786 -0.28 9.89 48.42
C SER A 786 -1.73 9.75 47.93
N HIS A 787 -2.67 10.48 48.58
CA HIS A 787 -4.09 10.51 48.19
C HIS A 787 -4.27 11.14 46.80
N ILE A 788 -3.57 12.25 46.54
CA ILE A 788 -3.64 12.93 45.25
C ILE A 788 -3.04 12.07 44.13
N LEU A 789 -1.91 11.42 44.38
CA LEU A 789 -1.33 10.49 43.40
C LEU A 789 -2.32 9.40 43.00
N LEU A 790 -3.00 8.78 43.97
CA LEU A 790 -4.01 7.75 43.70
C LEU A 790 -5.24 8.32 42.97
N LEU A 791 -5.70 9.53 43.35
CA LEU A 791 -6.81 10.20 42.65
C LEU A 791 -6.46 10.45 41.17
N MET A 792 -5.24 10.92 40.88
CA MET A 792 -4.80 11.14 39.52
C MET A 792 -4.73 9.83 38.71
N VAL A 793 -4.24 8.75 39.31
CA VAL A 793 -4.27 7.41 38.69
C VAL A 793 -5.70 7.02 38.32
N PHE A 794 -6.70 7.23 39.20
CA PHE A 794 -8.10 6.93 38.91
C PHE A 794 -8.67 7.82 37.79
N LEU A 795 -8.41 9.13 37.85
CA LEU A 795 -8.88 10.09 36.84
C LEU A 795 -8.30 9.77 35.46
N GLN A 796 -7.00 9.50 35.35
CA GLN A 796 -6.33 9.16 34.09
C GLN A 796 -6.85 7.81 33.51
N ASN A 797 -7.05 6.78 34.38
CA ASN A 797 -7.62 5.51 33.97
C ASN A 797 -9.07 5.65 33.45
N LEU A 798 -9.90 6.45 34.09
CA LEU A 798 -11.27 6.72 33.63
C LEU A 798 -11.27 7.59 32.38
N HIS A 799 -10.37 8.57 32.30
CA HIS A 799 -10.24 9.39 31.11
C HIS A 799 -9.77 8.58 29.89
N CYS A 800 -8.96 7.55 30.08
CA CYS A 800 -8.57 6.64 29.01
C CYS A 800 -9.81 5.99 28.34
N PHE A 801 -10.84 5.63 29.07
CA PHE A 801 -12.11 5.19 28.49
C PHE A 801 -12.81 6.30 27.71
N ASN A 802 -12.74 7.56 28.17
CA ASN A 802 -13.30 8.70 27.45
C ASN A 802 -12.60 8.89 26.10
N CYS A 803 -11.30 8.64 26.01
CA CYS A 803 -10.50 8.81 24.80
C CYS A 803 -10.76 7.75 23.71
N ARG A 804 -11.55 6.67 23.98
CA ARG A 804 -11.89 5.65 22.99
C ARG A 804 -12.67 6.21 21.79
N SER A 805 -13.37 7.31 21.96
CA SER A 805 -14.02 8.05 20.87
C SER A 805 -14.12 9.53 21.24
N GLU A 806 -13.86 10.41 20.28
CA GLU A 806 -14.02 11.87 20.43
C GLU A 806 -15.50 12.30 20.41
N ILE A 807 -16.35 11.59 19.67
CA ILE A 807 -17.74 12.01 19.40
C ILE A 807 -18.76 11.05 20.00
N HIS A 808 -18.50 9.74 19.91
CA HIS A 808 -19.47 8.74 20.37
C HIS A 808 -19.35 8.50 21.87
N SER A 809 -20.47 8.16 22.50
CA SER A 809 -20.52 7.77 23.90
C SER A 809 -19.63 6.56 24.17
N ILE A 810 -18.96 6.53 25.31
CA ILE A 810 -18.16 5.39 25.77
C ILE A 810 -18.98 4.10 25.85
N PHE A 811 -20.29 4.23 26.10
CA PHE A 811 -21.22 3.11 26.24
C PHE A 811 -21.69 2.56 24.89
N SER A 812 -21.45 3.29 23.78
CA SER A 812 -21.83 2.84 22.43
C SER A 812 -20.87 1.80 21.84
N LYS A 813 -19.67 1.68 22.40
CA LYS A 813 -18.60 0.82 21.92
C LYS A 813 -18.30 -0.29 22.93
N PRO A 814 -18.51 -1.57 22.60
CA PRO A 814 -18.27 -2.66 23.54
C PRO A 814 -16.87 -2.64 24.11
N ILE A 815 -16.74 -2.83 25.41
CA ILE A 815 -15.43 -2.86 26.08
C ILE A 815 -14.57 -4.02 25.58
N LYS A 816 -15.20 -5.13 25.15
CA LYS A 816 -14.52 -6.33 24.64
C LYS A 816 -13.77 -6.12 23.33
N GLU A 817 -14.00 -5.04 22.61
CA GLU A 817 -13.33 -4.73 21.34
C GLU A 817 -11.86 -4.36 21.52
N ASN A 818 -11.49 -3.79 22.66
CA ASN A 818 -10.10 -3.52 23.02
C ASN A 818 -9.74 -4.20 24.35
N LYS A 819 -9.35 -5.47 24.26
CA LYS A 819 -8.93 -6.25 25.42
C LYS A 819 -7.64 -5.72 26.05
N GLN A 820 -6.74 -5.16 25.24
CA GLN A 820 -5.47 -4.59 25.66
C GLN A 820 -5.70 -3.43 26.63
N LEU A 821 -6.72 -2.60 26.40
CA LEU A 821 -7.07 -1.50 27.29
C LEU A 821 -7.51 -1.99 28.67
N ILE A 822 -8.34 -3.05 28.75
CA ILE A 822 -8.78 -3.62 30.02
C ILE A 822 -7.57 -4.19 30.77
N ILE A 823 -6.71 -4.93 30.07
CA ILE A 823 -5.51 -5.51 30.66
C ILE A 823 -4.58 -4.41 31.16
N SER A 824 -4.36 -3.34 30.37
CA SER A 824 -3.50 -2.24 30.76
C SER A 824 -3.96 -1.54 32.03
N ILE A 825 -5.27 -1.23 32.15
CA ILE A 825 -5.86 -0.62 33.32
C ILE A 825 -5.70 -1.54 34.55
N ALA A 826 -5.98 -2.85 34.38
CA ALA A 826 -5.81 -3.81 35.47
C ALA A 826 -4.33 -3.91 35.91
N VAL A 827 -3.39 -3.87 34.97
CA VAL A 827 -1.96 -3.88 35.26
C VAL A 827 -1.54 -2.60 35.99
N VAL A 828 -1.98 -1.42 35.52
CA VAL A 828 -1.69 -0.14 36.15
C VAL A 828 -2.20 -0.11 37.61
N LEU A 829 -3.45 -0.51 37.85
CA LEU A 829 -4.03 -0.57 39.18
C LEU A 829 -3.32 -1.60 40.07
N PHE A 830 -2.92 -2.74 39.52
CA PHE A 830 -2.17 -3.75 40.25
C PHE A 830 -0.76 -3.25 40.64
N ILE A 831 -0.05 -2.59 39.71
CA ILE A 831 1.25 -1.99 40.00
C ILE A 831 1.10 -0.91 41.08
N GLN A 832 0.08 -0.05 40.97
CA GLN A 832 -0.20 0.98 42.00
C GLN A 832 -0.48 0.37 43.38
N PHE A 833 -1.22 -0.74 43.41
CA PHE A 833 -1.46 -1.48 44.65
C PHE A 833 -0.16 -2.03 45.25
N ILE A 834 0.72 -2.63 44.44
CA ILE A 834 2.03 -3.11 44.91
C ILE A 834 2.87 -1.98 45.51
N VAL A 835 2.86 -0.81 44.87
CA VAL A 835 3.61 0.37 45.37
C VAL A 835 3.15 0.83 46.73
N VAL A 836 1.85 0.87 46.97
CA VAL A 836 1.29 1.28 48.28
C VAL A 836 1.60 0.26 49.39
N GLU A 837 1.59 -1.04 49.07
CA GLU A 837 1.80 -2.14 50.04
C GLU A 837 3.29 -2.45 50.28
N ASN A 838 4.17 -2.18 49.33
CA ASN A 838 5.60 -2.50 49.45
C ASN A 838 6.36 -1.34 50.10
N SER A 839 6.90 -1.54 51.32
CA SER A 839 7.60 -0.51 52.08
C SER A 839 8.80 0.14 51.37
N PHE A 840 9.51 -0.61 50.52
CA PHE A 840 10.62 -0.07 49.73
C PHE A 840 10.14 0.87 48.63
N LEU A 841 9.12 0.45 47.85
CA LEU A 841 8.58 1.25 46.75
C LEU A 841 7.78 2.45 47.26
N SER A 842 7.07 2.32 48.38
CA SER A 842 6.33 3.43 49.02
C SER A 842 7.31 4.52 49.53
N HIS A 843 8.42 4.10 50.13
CA HIS A 843 9.46 5.04 50.54
C HIS A 843 10.13 5.74 49.34
N LEU A 844 10.35 5.03 48.27
CA LEU A 844 10.92 5.54 47.02
C LEU A 844 10.03 6.60 46.34
N LEU A 845 8.70 6.44 46.44
CA LEU A 845 7.72 7.37 45.88
C LEU A 845 7.20 8.39 46.87
N ASP A 846 7.79 8.53 48.04
CA ASP A 846 7.28 9.37 49.15
C ASP A 846 5.77 9.13 49.32
N SER A 847 5.34 7.88 49.36
CA SER A 847 3.94 7.44 49.41
C SER A 847 3.63 6.80 50.76
N ASN A 848 2.52 7.19 51.37
CA ASN A 848 2.02 6.62 52.61
C ASN A 848 0.87 5.65 52.39
N PRO A 849 0.66 4.67 53.27
CA PRO A 849 -0.50 3.76 53.16
C PRO A 849 -1.82 4.53 53.16
N ILE A 850 -2.76 4.14 52.31
CA ILE A 850 -4.06 4.80 52.18
C ILE A 850 -5.15 3.85 52.71
N PRO A 851 -6.00 4.27 53.67
CA PRO A 851 -7.11 3.44 54.12
C PRO A 851 -8.08 3.07 52.99
N LEU A 852 -8.61 1.83 52.97
CA LEU A 852 -9.49 1.35 51.93
C LEU A 852 -10.74 2.23 51.73
N VAL A 853 -11.23 2.84 52.81
CA VAL A 853 -12.36 3.79 52.76
C VAL A 853 -12.00 5.02 51.94
N SER A 854 -10.78 5.58 52.15
CA SER A 854 -10.27 6.72 51.35
C SER A 854 -10.09 6.32 49.89
N VAL A 855 -9.62 5.11 49.58
CA VAL A 855 -9.51 4.60 48.22
C VAL A 855 -10.88 4.62 47.50
N LEU A 856 -11.94 4.15 48.20
CA LEU A 856 -13.30 4.16 47.66
C LEU A 856 -13.82 5.60 47.42
N TYR A 857 -13.58 6.52 48.36
CA TYR A 857 -13.97 7.93 48.19
C TYR A 857 -13.25 8.59 47.01
N LEU A 858 -11.94 8.37 46.85
CA LEU A 858 -11.15 8.91 45.74
C LEU A 858 -11.64 8.33 44.37
N PHE A 859 -11.97 7.02 44.33
CA PHE A 859 -12.57 6.43 43.14
C PHE A 859 -13.94 7.08 42.83
N LEU A 860 -14.81 7.28 43.83
CA LEU A 860 -16.11 7.93 43.58
C LEU A 860 -15.94 9.38 43.12
N LEU A 861 -14.95 10.13 43.67
CA LEU A 861 -14.62 11.48 43.23
C LEU A 861 -14.05 11.56 41.79
N SER A 862 -13.53 10.49 41.28
CA SER A 862 -13.02 10.45 39.89
C SER A 862 -14.14 10.18 38.84
N LEU A 863 -15.30 9.59 39.23
CA LEU A 863 -16.39 9.26 38.29
C LEU A 863 -17.01 10.45 37.56
N PRO A 864 -17.12 11.67 38.13
CA PRO A 864 -17.69 12.82 37.41
C PRO A 864 -17.00 13.14 36.09
N ILE A 865 -15.72 12.77 35.89
CA ILE A 865 -15.02 12.99 34.61
C ILE A 865 -15.69 12.28 33.43
N ILE A 866 -16.30 11.13 33.67
CA ILE A 866 -17.06 10.40 32.64
C ILE A 866 -18.32 11.21 32.28
N ILE A 867 -19.05 11.71 33.28
CA ILE A 867 -20.28 12.47 33.06
C ILE A 867 -19.98 13.75 32.26
N VAL A 868 -18.94 14.49 32.65
CA VAL A 868 -18.51 15.70 31.93
C VAL A 868 -18.15 15.38 30.47
N SER A 869 -17.36 14.35 30.25
CA SER A 869 -16.99 13.93 28.90
C SER A 869 -18.21 13.54 28.05
N GLU A 870 -19.18 12.80 28.61
CA GLU A 870 -20.42 12.44 27.90
C GLU A 870 -21.28 13.66 27.57
N ILE A 871 -21.37 14.63 28.44
CA ILE A 871 -22.06 15.91 28.18
C ILE A 871 -21.40 16.65 27.02
N LEU A 872 -20.07 16.76 27.01
CA LEU A 872 -19.33 17.39 25.91
C LEU A 872 -19.59 16.69 24.57
N LYS A 873 -19.46 15.37 24.53
CA LYS A 873 -19.74 14.56 23.35
C LYS A 873 -21.19 14.71 22.88
N TYR A 874 -22.14 14.86 23.80
CA TYR A 874 -23.53 15.13 23.46
C TYR A 874 -23.70 16.47 22.72
N PHE A 875 -23.09 17.55 23.22
CA PHE A 875 -23.16 18.87 22.59
C PHE A 875 -22.44 18.89 21.23
N GLU A 876 -21.29 18.25 21.09
CA GLU A 876 -20.58 18.20 19.82
C GLU A 876 -21.36 17.36 18.78
N ARG A 877 -21.98 16.24 19.18
CA ARG A 877 -22.89 15.46 18.29
C ARG A 877 -24.07 16.30 17.82
N ASP A 878 -24.70 17.08 18.70
CA ASP A 878 -25.82 17.95 18.34
C ASP A 878 -25.40 19.05 17.36
N LYS A 879 -24.24 19.63 17.56
CA LYS A 879 -23.63 20.63 16.68
C LYS A 879 -23.30 20.04 15.29
N ILE A 880 -22.75 18.83 15.24
CA ILE A 880 -22.47 18.11 14.00
C ILE A 880 -23.79 17.80 13.25
N ARG A 881 -24.83 17.36 13.94
CA ARG A 881 -26.17 17.10 13.37
C ARG A 881 -26.79 18.37 12.78
N ARG A 882 -26.62 19.52 13.42
CA ARG A 882 -27.16 20.82 12.93
C ARG A 882 -26.36 21.35 11.73
N ASN A 883 -25.06 21.14 11.71
CA ASN A 883 -24.22 21.48 10.55
C ASN A 883 -24.26 20.32 9.54
N LYS A 884 -25.18 20.37 8.56
CA LYS A 884 -25.35 19.39 7.45
C LYS A 884 -24.08 19.10 6.61
N ASN A 885 -22.94 19.66 6.97
CA ASN A 885 -21.68 19.54 6.23
C ASN A 885 -20.81 18.33 6.63
N TRP A 886 -21.29 17.48 7.53
CA TRP A 886 -20.56 16.28 7.96
C TRP A 886 -21.06 14.96 7.34
N VAL A 887 -22.14 15.04 6.52
CA VAL A 887 -22.67 13.87 5.78
C VAL A 887 -22.34 13.99 4.30
#